data_67222df13940134361c6d95ccadac330
#
_entry.id   67222df13940134361c6d95ccadac330
#
_cell.length_a   1.000
_cell.length_b   1.000
_cell.length_c   1.000
_cell.angle_alpha   90.00
_cell.angle_beta   90.00
_cell.angle_gamma   90.00
#
_symmetry.space_group_name_H-M   'P 1'
#
loop_
_entity.id
_entity.type
_entity.pdbx_description
1 polymer ?
#
loop_
_entity_poly.entity_id
_entity_poly.type
_entity_poly.pdbx_seq_one_letter_code
_entity_poly.pdbx_strand_id
1 'polypeptide(L)'
;MRLALTHNLRLTDSEDEAEFDTRETIDALTTALERLGHRVERIEVSGPASRTAARLEAYAPDLIFNTAEGRRGRFREAFYPALFDELGFPYTGSDAWVLAVTLDKSLTKLVLREHGVISPRGQFLEEAPELKLDGWRFPVIVKPNFEGSSKGITQESVVEDKARLRALVEKQLARFPAGVLVEEYIPGKDLTVAYLEKSTSGVLTPVEYVFDEAELAKRRYRIYDYDLKSVHYNAVNVRCPAEFPAYVLERAQEMARRAYKALGVRDLGRIDFRVAEDGQVYFIEINALPSLEPGAGIYAAAALEGLHTDGVLAKVVESAVARWGINDPRKARNKPPRKTGPLRVGFTFNVKRVKPALDGTRDEEAEYDSPKTIQAVREAIVAAGHEVIDLEATSDLPSLIETMKPDLVFNMAEGIKGRNRESQVPALLELLDIPYSGSDPAALSIGLDKALAKKIVRQHGILTPNFFTMTTGKERLPKDLRFPVIVKPVAEGSSKGVHATSVVENEAELRSAAQAMIAKYDQPALVEDYIGGREFTVGMLGERRPKVLPPMEVVFLDSAQNRPVYSFEFKQDWSSKIRYDVPPLLEASQLKALERAARECFIALGCRDVARVDFRMDEQGKIYFLECNPLPGLTPGWSDQVLIAKAAGIEYNALISEILSGAIRRYKERERERRSEARAPSEARLASEPKLAIGFNGAQPSSPPPPITPEEPRLAPAIPAGT
;
A
#
# COMPACT_ATOMS: atom_id res chain seq x y z
N MET A 1 5.37 -29.61 -3.04
CA MET A 1 6.20 -28.50 -3.56
C MET A 1 7.64 -28.71 -3.16
N ARG A 2 8.58 -28.14 -3.91
CA ARG A 2 9.99 -28.03 -3.51
C ARG A 2 10.12 -26.79 -2.61
N LEU A 3 10.52 -26.99 -1.37
CA LEU A 3 10.76 -25.91 -0.41
C LEU A 3 12.25 -25.75 -0.17
N ALA A 4 12.75 -24.52 -0.16
CA ALA A 4 14.07 -24.21 0.38
C ALA A 4 13.88 -23.68 1.81
N LEU A 5 14.38 -24.37 2.83
CA LEU A 5 14.44 -23.89 4.21
C LEU A 5 15.72 -23.08 4.40
N THR A 6 15.61 -21.75 4.32
CA THR A 6 16.74 -20.84 4.56
C THR A 6 16.85 -20.52 6.04
N HIS A 7 18.04 -20.67 6.62
CA HIS A 7 18.26 -20.48 8.06
C HIS A 7 19.72 -20.10 8.37
N ASN A 8 19.93 -19.50 9.52
CA ASN A 8 21.24 -19.40 10.14
C ASN A 8 21.36 -20.49 11.20
N LEU A 9 22.41 -21.33 11.13
CA LEU A 9 22.64 -22.42 12.10
C LEU A 9 23.48 -21.91 13.28
N ARG A 10 22.97 -22.11 14.49
CA ARG A 10 23.71 -21.87 15.74
C ARG A 10 24.80 -22.93 15.90
N LEU A 11 26.04 -22.50 15.91
CA LEU A 11 27.23 -23.37 16.04
C LEU A 11 27.88 -23.25 17.41
N THR A 12 27.67 -22.12 18.09
CA THR A 12 28.28 -21.82 19.41
C THR A 12 27.23 -21.27 20.36
N ASP A 13 27.57 -21.22 21.67
CA ASP A 13 26.77 -20.57 22.69
C ASP A 13 27.06 -19.04 22.81
N SER A 14 27.70 -18.46 21.79
CA SER A 14 27.95 -17.04 21.72
C SER A 14 26.65 -16.25 21.67
N GLU A 15 26.60 -15.11 22.36
CA GLU A 15 25.47 -14.19 22.30
C GLU A 15 25.20 -13.66 20.88
N ASP A 16 26.22 -13.61 20.01
CA ASP A 16 26.09 -13.20 18.62
C ASP A 16 25.22 -14.17 17.82
N GLU A 17 25.17 -15.46 18.22
CA GLU A 17 24.36 -16.50 17.57
C GLU A 17 23.04 -16.80 18.32
N ALA A 18 22.65 -16.00 19.28
CA ALA A 18 21.47 -16.25 20.13
C ALA A 18 20.15 -16.24 19.37
N GLU A 19 20.09 -15.62 18.19
CA GLU A 19 18.92 -15.60 17.30
C GLU A 19 18.90 -16.74 16.29
N PHE A 20 20.04 -17.45 16.12
CA PHE A 20 20.15 -18.51 15.12
C PHE A 20 19.46 -19.79 15.55
N ASP A 21 18.93 -20.51 14.60
CA ASP A 21 18.25 -21.79 14.81
C ASP A 21 19.21 -22.88 15.28
N THR A 22 18.79 -23.68 16.26
CA THR A 22 19.53 -24.88 16.64
C THR A 22 19.35 -25.99 15.61
N ARG A 23 20.23 -26.99 15.64
CA ARG A 23 20.10 -28.17 14.76
C ARG A 23 18.76 -28.87 14.99
N GLU A 24 18.34 -28.98 16.25
CA GLU A 24 17.06 -29.58 16.65
C GLU A 24 15.88 -28.84 16.04
N THR A 25 15.92 -27.50 16.04
CA THR A 25 14.87 -26.67 15.42
C THR A 25 14.81 -26.93 13.92
N ILE A 26 15.94 -26.90 13.21
CA ILE A 26 15.98 -27.16 11.77
C ILE A 26 15.52 -28.58 11.42
N ASP A 27 15.90 -29.59 12.21
CA ASP A 27 15.44 -30.98 12.05
C ASP A 27 13.92 -31.08 12.25
N ALA A 28 13.37 -30.44 13.29
CA ALA A 28 11.94 -30.41 13.56
C ALA A 28 11.14 -29.74 12.43
N LEU A 29 11.58 -28.56 11.97
CA LEU A 29 10.93 -27.83 10.86
C LEU A 29 10.98 -28.65 9.57
N THR A 30 12.16 -29.22 9.22
CA THR A 30 12.30 -30.05 8.03
C THR A 30 11.34 -31.24 8.07
N THR A 31 11.35 -31.98 9.18
CA THR A 31 10.50 -33.17 9.36
C THR A 31 9.03 -32.84 9.26
N ALA A 32 8.59 -31.73 9.88
CA ALA A 32 7.21 -31.28 9.82
C ALA A 32 6.78 -30.87 8.41
N LEU A 33 7.62 -30.12 7.68
CA LEU A 33 7.35 -29.74 6.29
C LEU A 33 7.33 -30.95 5.36
N GLU A 34 8.18 -31.96 5.60
CA GLU A 34 8.17 -33.23 4.84
C GLU A 34 6.92 -34.07 5.13
N ARG A 35 6.46 -34.14 6.40
CA ARG A 35 5.17 -34.77 6.76
C ARG A 35 3.99 -34.10 6.06
N LEU A 36 4.07 -32.79 5.85
CA LEU A 36 3.09 -32.05 5.05
C LEU A 36 3.19 -32.35 3.54
N GLY A 37 4.12 -33.25 3.13
CA GLY A 37 4.29 -33.74 1.74
C GLY A 37 5.06 -32.74 0.87
N HIS A 38 5.94 -31.92 1.43
CA HIS A 38 6.89 -31.11 0.68
C HIS A 38 8.22 -31.84 0.54
N ARG A 39 9.02 -31.47 -0.47
CA ARG A 39 10.42 -31.85 -0.58
C ARG A 39 11.23 -30.66 -0.09
N VAL A 40 12.05 -30.84 0.93
CA VAL A 40 12.76 -29.74 1.61
C VAL A 40 14.25 -29.81 1.32
N GLU A 41 14.83 -28.72 0.85
CA GLU A 41 16.28 -28.49 0.77
C GLU A 41 16.67 -27.48 1.85
N ARG A 42 17.62 -27.84 2.72
CA ARG A 42 18.14 -26.96 3.76
C ARG A 42 19.23 -26.07 3.19
N ILE A 43 19.05 -24.77 3.29
CA ILE A 43 20.01 -23.76 2.81
C ILE A 43 20.48 -22.92 3.99
N GLU A 44 21.64 -23.31 4.54
CA GLU A 44 22.34 -22.50 5.55
C GLU A 44 22.93 -21.25 4.88
N VAL A 45 22.67 -20.06 5.44
CA VAL A 45 22.92 -18.77 4.78
C VAL A 45 24.06 -17.94 5.43
N SER A 46 24.73 -18.43 6.45
CA SER A 46 25.81 -17.69 7.15
C SER A 46 27.07 -17.46 6.30
N GLY A 47 27.15 -18.08 5.12
CA GLY A 47 28.23 -17.87 4.16
C GLY A 47 28.06 -16.63 3.28
N PRO A 48 28.87 -16.50 2.21
CA PRO A 48 28.69 -15.43 1.23
C PRO A 48 27.31 -15.50 0.56
N ALA A 49 26.64 -14.36 0.40
CA ALA A 49 25.31 -14.28 -0.21
C ALA A 49 25.26 -14.86 -1.64
N SER A 50 26.35 -14.75 -2.40
CA SER A 50 26.49 -15.35 -3.72
C SER A 50 26.34 -16.88 -3.71
N ARG A 51 26.78 -17.55 -2.63
CA ARG A 51 26.59 -19.00 -2.47
C ARG A 51 25.12 -19.34 -2.20
N THR A 52 24.45 -18.55 -1.40
CA THR A 52 23.00 -18.70 -1.14
C THR A 52 22.21 -18.52 -2.43
N ALA A 53 22.50 -17.46 -3.20
CA ALA A 53 21.86 -17.20 -4.50
C ALA A 53 22.08 -18.38 -5.46
N ALA A 54 23.32 -18.84 -5.64
CA ALA A 54 23.65 -19.97 -6.52
C ALA A 54 22.93 -21.29 -6.11
N ARG A 55 22.80 -21.55 -4.80
CA ARG A 55 22.07 -22.74 -4.31
C ARG A 55 20.56 -22.61 -4.57
N LEU A 56 19.97 -21.42 -4.37
CA LEU A 56 18.56 -21.17 -4.68
C LEU A 56 18.29 -21.33 -6.19
N GLU A 57 19.13 -20.76 -7.04
CA GLU A 57 19.02 -20.90 -8.50
C GLU A 57 19.14 -22.37 -8.94
N ALA A 58 20.12 -23.10 -8.41
CA ALA A 58 20.33 -24.50 -8.73
C ALA A 58 19.16 -25.41 -8.27
N TYR A 59 18.64 -25.17 -7.07
CA TYR A 59 17.51 -25.92 -6.54
C TYR A 59 16.18 -25.52 -7.16
N ALA A 60 16.04 -24.25 -7.52
CA ALA A 60 14.82 -23.64 -8.07
C ALA A 60 13.55 -23.99 -7.25
N PRO A 61 13.45 -23.54 -5.99
CA PRO A 61 12.34 -23.88 -5.12
C PRO A 61 11.02 -23.27 -5.62
N ASP A 62 9.90 -23.96 -5.35
CA ASP A 62 8.57 -23.41 -5.58
C ASP A 62 8.22 -22.32 -4.54
N LEU A 63 8.81 -22.42 -3.33
CA LEU A 63 8.65 -21.48 -2.22
C LEU A 63 9.87 -21.61 -1.29
N ILE A 64 10.37 -20.48 -0.79
CA ILE A 64 11.36 -20.43 0.29
C ILE A 64 10.62 -20.36 1.63
N PHE A 65 10.88 -21.32 2.53
CA PHE A 65 10.49 -21.20 3.94
C PHE A 65 11.63 -20.50 4.68
N ASN A 66 11.41 -19.21 5.05
CA ASN A 66 12.47 -18.37 5.57
C ASN A 66 12.45 -18.30 7.10
N THR A 67 13.58 -18.67 7.74
CA THR A 67 13.90 -18.41 9.14
C THR A 67 15.26 -17.72 9.30
N ALA A 68 15.80 -17.16 8.20
CA ALA A 68 17.13 -16.57 8.18
C ALA A 68 17.14 -15.16 8.83
N GLU A 69 17.86 -15.04 9.95
CA GLU A 69 18.03 -13.79 10.71
C GLU A 69 19.07 -12.84 10.08
N GLY A 70 19.97 -13.38 9.26
CA GLY A 70 21.15 -12.66 8.78
C GLY A 70 22.21 -12.49 9.86
N ARG A 71 23.37 -11.93 9.48
CA ARG A 71 24.54 -11.91 10.39
C ARG A 71 24.94 -10.56 10.89
N ARG A 72 24.73 -9.49 10.13
CA ARG A 72 25.36 -8.19 10.42
C ARG A 72 24.45 -7.01 10.04
N GLY A 73 24.54 -5.97 10.87
CA GLY A 73 23.93 -4.68 10.61
C GLY A 73 22.46 -4.61 10.97
N ARG A 74 21.96 -3.38 10.98
CA ARG A 74 20.57 -3.05 11.38
C ARG A 74 19.49 -3.49 10.37
N PHE A 75 19.91 -4.03 9.23
CA PHE A 75 19.00 -4.55 8.19
C PHE A 75 19.20 -6.06 7.95
N ARG A 76 19.82 -6.78 8.92
CA ARG A 76 20.18 -8.18 8.74
C ARG A 76 18.99 -9.09 8.41
N GLU A 77 17.87 -8.94 9.10
CA GLU A 77 16.65 -9.72 8.85
C GLU A 77 16.01 -9.40 7.49
N ALA A 78 16.10 -8.14 7.05
CA ALA A 78 15.56 -7.70 5.77
C ALA A 78 16.36 -8.16 4.56
N PHE A 79 17.63 -8.53 4.76
CA PHE A 79 18.57 -8.84 3.66
C PHE A 79 18.11 -10.01 2.81
N TYR A 80 17.72 -11.12 3.44
CA TYR A 80 17.34 -12.31 2.68
C TYR A 80 16.01 -12.14 1.95
N PRO A 81 14.93 -11.63 2.52
CA PRO A 81 13.73 -11.27 1.77
C PRO A 81 14.00 -10.34 0.58
N ALA A 82 14.87 -9.33 0.73
CA ALA A 82 15.26 -8.46 -0.38
C ALA A 82 16.01 -9.24 -1.48
N LEU A 83 16.89 -10.16 -1.11
CA LEU A 83 17.57 -11.03 -2.05
C LEU A 83 16.59 -11.98 -2.78
N PHE A 84 15.61 -12.55 -2.08
CA PHE A 84 14.59 -13.41 -2.68
C PHE A 84 13.71 -12.62 -3.64
N ASP A 85 13.35 -11.40 -3.30
CA ASP A 85 12.63 -10.48 -4.19
C ASP A 85 13.42 -10.18 -5.46
N GLU A 86 14.74 -9.89 -5.34
CA GLU A 86 15.61 -9.62 -6.49
C GLU A 86 15.76 -10.84 -7.40
N LEU A 87 15.89 -12.03 -6.81
CA LEU A 87 15.98 -13.30 -7.53
C LEU A 87 14.61 -13.81 -8.04
N GLY A 88 13.51 -13.17 -7.66
CA GLY A 88 12.16 -13.55 -8.08
C GLY A 88 11.61 -14.81 -7.43
N PHE A 89 12.16 -15.26 -6.29
CA PHE A 89 11.66 -16.42 -5.56
C PHE A 89 10.54 -16.05 -4.56
N PRO A 90 9.42 -16.77 -4.56
CA PRO A 90 8.41 -16.68 -3.50
C PRO A 90 8.98 -17.13 -2.15
N TYR A 91 8.57 -16.48 -1.06
CA TYR A 91 9.02 -16.82 0.30
C TYR A 91 7.92 -16.64 1.35
N THR A 92 8.09 -17.29 2.52
CA THR A 92 7.24 -17.12 3.70
C THR A 92 7.71 -15.96 4.56
N GLY A 93 6.80 -15.41 5.35
CA GLY A 93 7.05 -14.29 6.26
C GLY A 93 6.90 -12.92 5.59
N SER A 94 7.27 -11.91 6.33
CA SER A 94 7.17 -10.51 5.94
C SER A 94 8.25 -10.12 4.93
N ASP A 95 8.01 -9.04 4.18
CA ASP A 95 8.98 -8.51 3.22
C ASP A 95 10.12 -7.73 3.90
N ALA A 96 11.10 -7.35 3.11
CA ALA A 96 12.30 -6.67 3.59
C ALA A 96 11.99 -5.35 4.31
N TRP A 97 10.98 -4.60 3.86
CA TRP A 97 10.59 -3.34 4.51
C TRP A 97 10.03 -3.58 5.91
N VAL A 98 9.11 -4.54 6.06
CA VAL A 98 8.53 -4.90 7.36
C VAL A 98 9.62 -5.35 8.33
N LEU A 99 10.53 -6.24 7.89
CA LEU A 99 11.61 -6.74 8.76
C LEU A 99 12.61 -5.64 9.14
N ALA A 100 12.92 -4.71 8.22
CA ALA A 100 13.77 -3.56 8.55
C ALA A 100 13.13 -2.63 9.60
N VAL A 101 11.83 -2.38 9.50
CA VAL A 101 11.09 -1.53 10.44
C VAL A 101 10.92 -2.23 11.79
N THR A 102 10.53 -3.51 11.80
CA THR A 102 10.25 -4.25 13.04
C THR A 102 11.49 -4.52 13.87
N LEU A 103 12.66 -4.65 13.26
CA LEU A 103 13.95 -4.78 13.96
C LEU A 103 14.36 -3.46 14.66
N ASP A 104 13.97 -2.31 14.10
CA ASP A 104 14.17 -0.98 14.71
C ASP A 104 13.07 -0.69 15.74
N LYS A 105 13.34 -0.97 17.03
CA LYS A 105 12.39 -0.79 18.11
C LYS A 105 11.87 0.64 18.23
N SER A 106 12.74 1.62 18.02
CA SER A 106 12.40 3.04 18.11
C SER A 106 11.46 3.46 16.98
N LEU A 107 11.81 3.12 15.72
CA LEU A 107 11.01 3.43 14.54
C LEU A 107 9.65 2.73 14.60
N THR A 108 9.63 1.44 14.97
CA THR A 108 8.39 0.69 15.18
C THR A 108 7.45 1.38 16.14
N LYS A 109 7.95 1.86 17.29
CA LYS A 109 7.14 2.58 18.30
C LYS A 109 6.61 3.91 17.78
N LEU A 110 7.41 4.63 16.98
CA LEU A 110 6.97 5.87 16.31
C LEU A 110 5.81 5.60 15.36
N VAL A 111 5.93 4.59 14.50
CA VAL A 111 4.86 4.21 13.57
C VAL A 111 3.60 3.78 14.32
N LEU A 112 3.74 2.91 15.30
CA LEU A 112 2.60 2.33 16.04
C LEU A 112 1.86 3.34 16.92
N ARG A 113 2.53 4.40 17.39
CA ARG A 113 1.90 5.48 18.16
C ARG A 113 0.79 6.16 17.38
N GLU A 114 0.97 6.40 16.07
CA GLU A 114 -0.04 6.98 15.19
C GLU A 114 -1.27 6.07 15.03
N HIS A 115 -1.11 4.78 15.33
CA HIS A 115 -2.19 3.79 15.32
C HIS A 115 -2.77 3.48 16.71
N GLY A 116 -2.48 4.33 17.70
CA GLY A 116 -3.02 4.21 19.07
C GLY A 116 -2.47 3.01 19.85
N VAL A 117 -1.29 2.49 19.49
CA VAL A 117 -0.57 1.46 20.25
C VAL A 117 0.34 2.13 21.28
N ILE A 118 0.07 1.89 22.55
CA ILE A 118 0.76 2.52 23.68
C ILE A 118 2.09 1.79 23.92
N SER A 119 3.18 2.53 24.00
CA SER A 119 4.52 2.05 24.37
C SER A 119 5.11 2.89 25.51
N PRO A 120 6.09 2.40 26.27
CA PRO A 120 6.82 3.21 27.24
C PRO A 120 7.42 4.45 26.56
N ARG A 121 7.51 5.55 27.29
CA ARG A 121 8.26 6.71 26.82
C ARG A 121 9.71 6.30 26.60
N GLY A 122 10.26 6.62 25.42
CA GLY A 122 11.61 6.23 25.03
C GLY A 122 12.35 7.31 24.27
N GLN A 123 13.67 7.18 24.22
CA GLN A 123 14.57 7.97 23.39
C GLN A 123 15.62 7.06 22.75
N PHE A 124 15.73 7.11 21.45
CA PHE A 124 16.80 6.47 20.68
C PHE A 124 18.03 7.37 20.67
N LEU A 125 19.21 6.77 20.80
CA LEU A 125 20.50 7.44 20.88
C LEU A 125 21.52 6.71 20.00
N GLU A 126 22.21 7.45 19.13
CA GLU A 126 23.40 7.02 18.41
C GLU A 126 24.68 7.54 19.12
N GLU A 127 24.55 8.63 19.87
CA GLU A 127 25.64 9.22 20.68
C GLU A 127 25.15 9.56 22.09
N ALA A 128 26.02 9.37 23.10
CA ALA A 128 25.66 9.62 24.48
C ALA A 128 25.32 11.09 24.82
N PRO A 129 25.94 12.11 24.18
CA PRO A 129 25.59 13.52 24.41
C PRO A 129 24.15 13.88 24.03
N GLU A 130 23.50 13.12 23.15
CA GLU A 130 22.13 13.35 22.74
C GLU A 130 21.09 13.06 23.82
N LEU A 131 21.47 12.41 24.92
CA LEU A 131 20.59 12.02 26.00
C LEU A 131 19.96 13.23 26.69
N LYS A 132 18.64 13.40 26.52
CA LYS A 132 17.81 14.42 27.18
C LYS A 132 17.16 13.83 28.43
N LEU A 133 17.43 14.41 29.59
CA LEU A 133 17.02 13.86 30.90
C LEU A 133 15.77 14.53 31.50
N ASP A 134 15.18 15.50 30.82
CA ASP A 134 14.06 16.26 31.35
C ASP A 134 12.76 15.46 31.32
N GLY A 135 12.08 15.42 32.46
CA GLY A 135 10.75 14.78 32.60
C GLY A 135 10.76 13.25 32.54
N TRP A 136 11.91 12.59 32.73
CA TRP A 136 11.97 11.13 32.82
C TRP A 136 11.54 10.61 34.21
N ARG A 137 10.78 9.51 34.20
CA ARG A 137 10.47 8.73 35.41
C ARG A 137 11.45 7.57 35.53
N PHE A 138 12.15 7.51 36.66
CA PHE A 138 13.01 6.38 36.98
C PHE A 138 12.25 5.31 37.76
N PRO A 139 12.63 4.02 37.64
CA PRO A 139 13.76 3.51 36.89
C PRO A 139 13.53 3.53 35.38
N VAL A 140 14.64 3.52 34.61
CA VAL A 140 14.64 3.38 33.15
C VAL A 140 15.44 2.16 32.73
N ILE A 141 15.16 1.62 31.54
CA ILE A 141 15.89 0.49 30.96
C ILE A 141 16.65 0.96 29.71
N VAL A 142 17.90 0.53 29.57
CA VAL A 142 18.74 0.76 28.38
C VAL A 142 18.91 -0.56 27.65
N LYS A 143 18.57 -0.57 26.38
CA LYS A 143 18.65 -1.79 25.55
C LYS A 143 19.16 -1.45 24.13
N PRO A 144 19.83 -2.38 23.45
CA PRO A 144 20.15 -2.20 22.03
C PRO A 144 18.88 -2.03 21.19
N ASN A 145 18.90 -1.09 20.23
CA ASN A 145 17.72 -0.79 19.44
C ASN A 145 17.42 -1.87 18.37
N PHE A 146 18.46 -2.49 17.81
CA PHE A 146 18.40 -3.39 16.66
C PHE A 146 18.69 -4.86 16.99
N GLU A 147 18.69 -5.26 18.26
CA GLU A 147 18.98 -6.63 18.67
C GLU A 147 17.74 -7.32 19.20
N GLY A 148 17.64 -8.62 18.90
CA GLY A 148 16.62 -9.52 19.41
C GLY A 148 17.15 -10.42 20.54
N SER A 149 16.39 -11.45 20.90
CA SER A 149 16.78 -12.50 21.86
C SER A 149 17.34 -11.99 23.19
N SER A 150 16.90 -10.81 23.66
CA SER A 150 17.37 -10.14 24.89
C SER A 150 18.88 -9.85 24.90
N LYS A 151 19.57 -9.82 23.75
CA LYS A 151 21.00 -9.47 23.64
C LYS A 151 21.27 -8.13 24.30
N GLY A 152 22.30 -8.05 25.09
CA GLY A 152 22.70 -6.82 25.80
C GLY A 152 21.76 -6.40 26.94
N ILE A 153 20.72 -7.18 27.26
CA ILE A 153 19.80 -6.90 28.36
C ILE A 153 20.17 -7.77 29.56
N THR A 154 20.51 -7.11 30.68
CA THR A 154 20.85 -7.73 31.96
C THR A 154 20.16 -6.99 33.10
N GLN A 155 20.30 -7.45 34.35
CA GLN A 155 19.81 -6.72 35.51
C GLN A 155 20.41 -5.31 35.64
N GLU A 156 21.64 -5.09 35.13
CA GLU A 156 22.29 -3.78 35.08
C GLU A 156 21.67 -2.84 34.03
N SER A 157 20.89 -3.36 33.11
CA SER A 157 20.21 -2.55 32.09
C SER A 157 19.14 -1.64 32.66
N VAL A 158 18.64 -1.91 33.86
CA VAL A 158 17.69 -1.07 34.59
C VAL A 158 18.43 -0.19 35.58
N VAL A 159 18.25 1.12 35.47
CA VAL A 159 18.94 2.13 36.31
C VAL A 159 17.95 3.06 36.97
N GLU A 160 18.30 3.53 38.20
CA GLU A 160 17.45 4.34 39.05
C GLU A 160 17.86 5.80 39.13
N ASP A 161 19.03 6.14 38.59
CA ASP A 161 19.57 7.49 38.67
C ASP A 161 20.24 7.96 37.37
N LYS A 162 20.32 9.29 37.21
CA LYS A 162 20.84 9.95 36.00
C LYS A 162 22.35 9.73 35.78
N ALA A 163 23.13 9.57 36.82
CA ALA A 163 24.59 9.41 36.71
C ALA A 163 24.93 8.04 36.15
N ARG A 164 24.32 6.98 36.69
CA ARG A 164 24.45 5.60 36.18
C ARG A 164 23.89 5.45 34.76
N LEU A 165 22.79 6.14 34.44
CA LEU A 165 22.22 6.10 33.12
C LEU A 165 23.20 6.55 32.03
N ARG A 166 23.89 7.69 32.24
CA ARG A 166 24.86 8.18 31.26
C ARG A 166 26.01 7.20 31.04
N ALA A 167 26.60 6.69 32.12
CA ALA A 167 27.67 5.69 32.04
C ALA A 167 27.24 4.41 31.36
N LEU A 168 26.00 3.96 31.62
CA LEU A 168 25.45 2.76 30.97
C LEU A 168 25.20 3.00 29.47
N VAL A 169 24.67 4.16 29.08
CA VAL A 169 24.46 4.51 27.66
C VAL A 169 25.81 4.52 26.92
N GLU A 170 26.88 5.13 27.49
CA GLU A 170 28.21 5.08 26.90
C GLU A 170 28.75 3.65 26.75
N LYS A 171 28.62 2.83 27.80
CA LYS A 171 29.01 1.40 27.77
C LYS A 171 28.25 0.61 26.70
N GLN A 172 26.94 0.83 26.60
CA GLN A 172 26.10 0.11 25.63
C GLN A 172 26.35 0.58 24.19
N LEU A 173 26.56 1.87 23.93
CA LEU A 173 26.92 2.39 22.61
C LEU A 173 28.28 1.87 22.13
N ALA A 174 29.25 1.72 23.02
CA ALA A 174 30.55 1.13 22.70
C ALA A 174 30.40 -0.34 22.23
N ARG A 175 29.42 -1.06 22.75
CA ARG A 175 29.13 -2.46 22.39
C ARG A 175 28.18 -2.58 21.19
N PHE A 176 27.19 -1.69 21.11
CA PHE A 176 26.14 -1.66 20.08
C PHE A 176 26.15 -0.32 19.35
N PRO A 177 27.13 -0.10 18.46
CA PRO A 177 27.33 1.22 17.82
C PRO A 177 26.20 1.63 16.86
N ALA A 178 25.29 0.71 16.51
CA ALA A 178 24.10 1.03 15.73
C ALA A 178 23.06 1.85 16.50
N GLY A 179 23.21 1.97 17.83
CA GLY A 179 22.37 2.78 18.69
C GLY A 179 21.64 2.01 19.79
N VAL A 180 21.26 2.73 20.82
CA VAL A 180 20.54 2.21 21.98
C VAL A 180 19.23 2.94 22.20
N LEU A 181 18.27 2.23 22.78
CA LEU A 181 16.98 2.76 23.19
C LEU A 181 16.93 2.84 24.72
N VAL A 182 16.71 4.05 25.23
CA VAL A 182 16.43 4.29 26.66
C VAL A 182 14.91 4.40 26.82
N GLU A 183 14.32 3.64 27.74
CA GLU A 183 12.86 3.65 27.97
C GLU A 183 12.53 3.69 29.45
N GLU A 184 11.36 4.25 29.83
CA GLU A 184 10.81 4.09 31.17
C GLU A 184 10.59 2.59 31.43
N TYR A 185 11.13 2.08 32.55
CA TYR A 185 10.90 0.70 32.97
C TYR A 185 9.47 0.54 33.50
N ILE A 186 8.73 -0.39 32.96
CA ILE A 186 7.36 -0.69 33.38
C ILE A 186 7.41 -1.90 34.34
N PRO A 187 7.19 -1.72 35.64
CA PRO A 187 6.98 -2.85 36.55
C PRO A 187 5.76 -3.65 36.13
N GLY A 188 5.83 -4.99 36.18
CA GLY A 188 4.69 -5.81 35.79
C GLY A 188 5.07 -7.17 35.23
N LYS A 189 4.20 -7.77 34.42
CA LYS A 189 4.34 -9.10 33.83
C LYS A 189 4.45 -9.05 32.33
N ASP A 190 5.12 -10.04 31.74
CA ASP A 190 5.27 -10.17 30.29
C ASP A 190 4.10 -10.94 29.68
N LEU A 191 3.54 -10.42 28.61
CA LEU A 191 2.45 -10.99 27.84
C LEU A 191 2.82 -10.97 26.35
N THR A 192 2.63 -12.10 25.68
CA THR A 192 2.98 -12.27 24.28
C THR A 192 1.73 -12.60 23.47
N VAL A 193 1.60 -11.99 22.31
CA VAL A 193 0.50 -12.26 21.37
C VAL A 193 1.08 -12.65 20.02
N ALA A 194 0.82 -13.87 19.58
CA ALA A 194 1.25 -14.35 18.27
C ALA A 194 0.21 -14.07 17.18
N TYR A 195 0.70 -13.94 15.97
CA TYR A 195 -0.07 -13.80 14.73
C TYR A 195 0.17 -15.02 13.84
N LEU A 196 -0.90 -15.55 13.30
CA LEU A 196 -0.87 -16.61 12.29
C LEU A 196 -1.97 -16.32 11.28
N GLU A 197 -1.63 -15.72 10.16
CA GLU A 197 -2.56 -15.06 9.21
C GLU A 197 -3.70 -15.97 8.73
N LYS A 198 -3.45 -17.27 8.60
CA LYS A 198 -4.44 -18.26 8.15
C LYS A 198 -5.00 -19.13 9.28
N SER A 199 -4.80 -18.76 10.54
CA SER A 199 -5.55 -19.36 11.67
C SER A 199 -6.98 -18.83 11.69
N THR A 200 -7.82 -19.37 12.54
CA THR A 200 -9.22 -18.97 12.65
C THR A 200 -9.35 -17.52 13.14
N SER A 201 -8.56 -17.13 14.14
CA SER A 201 -8.60 -15.80 14.75
C SER A 201 -7.65 -14.79 14.11
N GLY A 202 -6.63 -15.26 13.36
CA GLY A 202 -5.51 -14.45 12.86
C GLY A 202 -4.57 -14.03 13.99
N VAL A 203 -5.07 -13.31 15.00
CA VAL A 203 -4.34 -12.96 16.23
C VAL A 203 -4.72 -13.97 17.30
N LEU A 204 -3.74 -14.80 17.70
CA LEU A 204 -3.96 -15.93 18.60
C LEU A 204 -4.21 -15.50 20.05
N THR A 205 -4.62 -16.47 20.87
CA THR A 205 -4.81 -16.26 22.31
C THR A 205 -3.50 -15.82 22.98
N PRO A 206 -3.52 -14.78 23.82
CA PRO A 206 -2.32 -14.31 24.51
C PRO A 206 -1.67 -15.36 25.42
N VAL A 207 -0.34 -15.32 25.47
CA VAL A 207 0.53 -16.23 26.19
C VAL A 207 1.29 -15.46 27.26
N GLU A 208 1.39 -16.00 28.47
CA GLU A 208 2.19 -15.44 29.56
C GLU A 208 3.47 -16.26 29.74
N TYR A 209 4.61 -15.59 29.88
CA TYR A 209 5.84 -16.21 30.37
C TYR A 209 5.89 -16.13 31.88
N VAL A 210 5.79 -17.28 32.51
CA VAL A 210 5.76 -17.41 33.98
C VAL A 210 7.15 -17.83 34.46
N PHE A 211 7.77 -16.98 35.26
CA PHE A 211 9.09 -17.27 35.83
C PHE A 211 8.96 -18.02 37.15
N ASP A 212 9.90 -18.94 37.41
CA ASP A 212 10.03 -19.59 38.70
C ASP A 212 10.25 -18.55 39.80
N GLU A 213 9.48 -18.65 40.87
CA GLU A 213 9.54 -17.68 41.99
C GLU A 213 10.88 -17.68 42.74
N ALA A 214 11.53 -18.86 42.87
CA ALA A 214 12.84 -18.98 43.48
C ALA A 214 13.93 -18.29 42.62
N GLU A 215 13.79 -18.31 41.31
CA GLU A 215 14.68 -17.62 40.40
C GLU A 215 14.40 -16.11 40.39
N LEU A 216 13.12 -15.70 40.42
CA LEU A 216 12.74 -14.29 40.55
C LEU A 216 13.23 -13.64 41.83
N ALA A 217 13.20 -14.37 42.96
CA ALA A 217 13.67 -13.87 44.26
C ALA A 217 15.16 -13.50 44.27
N LYS A 218 15.97 -14.00 43.33
CA LYS A 218 17.39 -13.66 43.15
C LYS A 218 17.60 -12.40 42.33
N ARG A 219 16.55 -11.87 41.69
CA ARG A 219 16.61 -10.78 40.70
C ARG A 219 15.97 -9.51 41.29
N ARG A 220 16.65 -8.38 41.04
CA ARG A 220 16.17 -7.08 41.48
C ARG A 220 14.98 -6.59 40.63
N TYR A 221 15.02 -6.87 39.32
CA TYR A 221 14.01 -6.45 38.38
C TYR A 221 13.40 -7.68 37.68
N ARG A 222 12.09 -7.65 37.52
CA ARG A 222 11.37 -8.68 36.74
C ARG A 222 11.47 -8.37 35.26
N ILE A 223 12.54 -8.81 34.61
CA ILE A 223 12.80 -8.70 33.18
C ILE A 223 13.20 -10.05 32.61
N TYR A 224 12.76 -10.33 31.37
CA TYR A 224 13.21 -11.50 30.62
C TYR A 224 14.55 -11.18 29.96
N ASP A 225 15.61 -11.22 30.76
CA ASP A 225 16.97 -10.89 30.33
C ASP A 225 17.66 -12.06 29.62
N TYR A 226 18.85 -11.81 29.08
CA TYR A 226 19.64 -12.80 28.35
C TYR A 226 19.99 -14.02 29.20
N ASP A 227 20.25 -13.84 30.49
CA ASP A 227 20.58 -14.93 31.41
C ASP A 227 19.40 -15.90 31.60
N LEU A 228 18.18 -15.39 31.80
CA LEU A 228 16.97 -16.21 31.86
C LEU A 228 16.70 -16.96 30.54
N LYS A 229 17.03 -16.34 29.42
CA LYS A 229 16.76 -16.91 28.11
C LYS A 229 17.78 -17.98 27.71
N SER A 230 19.04 -17.85 28.12
CA SER A 230 20.15 -18.71 27.68
C SER A 230 20.59 -19.72 28.72
N VAL A 231 20.80 -19.29 29.97
CA VAL A 231 21.36 -20.11 31.04
C VAL A 231 20.27 -20.76 31.90
N HIS A 232 19.22 -20.02 32.22
CA HIS A 232 18.14 -20.45 33.12
C HIS A 232 16.81 -20.65 32.40
N TYR A 233 16.86 -21.09 31.13
CA TYR A 233 15.65 -21.26 30.29
C TYR A 233 14.61 -22.22 30.91
N ASN A 234 15.03 -23.20 31.70
CA ASN A 234 14.14 -24.12 32.43
C ASN A 234 13.33 -23.42 33.55
N ALA A 235 13.73 -22.22 33.97
CA ALA A 235 13.01 -21.44 34.98
C ALA A 235 11.86 -20.59 34.37
N VAL A 236 11.60 -20.73 33.07
CA VAL A 236 10.55 -19.99 32.36
C VAL A 236 9.56 -20.96 31.77
N ASN A 237 8.29 -20.85 32.20
CA ASN A 237 7.19 -21.68 31.72
C ASN A 237 6.25 -20.86 30.83
N VAL A 238 5.69 -21.51 29.82
CA VAL A 238 4.68 -20.93 28.94
C VAL A 238 3.28 -21.28 29.46
N ARG A 239 2.48 -20.26 29.78
CA ARG A 239 1.06 -20.41 30.17
C ARG A 239 0.16 -19.89 29.06
N CYS A 240 -0.70 -20.75 28.54
CA CYS A 240 -1.70 -20.40 27.56
C CYS A 240 -3.04 -21.09 27.86
N PRO A 241 -4.17 -20.36 28.01
CA PRO A 241 -4.29 -18.88 28.00
C PRO A 241 -3.51 -18.21 29.13
N ALA A 242 -3.08 -16.98 28.88
CA ALA A 242 -2.46 -16.14 29.91
C ALA A 242 -3.44 -15.81 31.03
N GLU A 243 -2.94 -15.73 32.28
CA GLU A 243 -3.77 -15.47 33.46
C GLU A 243 -3.81 -13.98 33.79
N PHE A 244 -4.68 -13.27 33.08
CA PHE A 244 -4.96 -11.84 33.25
C PHE A 244 -6.48 -11.60 33.19
N PRO A 245 -6.97 -10.46 33.74
CA PRO A 245 -8.36 -10.05 33.54
C PRO A 245 -8.74 -9.97 32.05
N ALA A 246 -9.96 -10.35 31.69
CA ALA A 246 -10.42 -10.43 30.31
C ALA A 246 -10.17 -9.12 29.51
N TYR A 247 -10.44 -7.96 30.15
CA TYR A 247 -10.22 -6.66 29.50
C TYR A 247 -8.74 -6.39 29.13
N VAL A 248 -7.78 -6.96 29.88
CA VAL A 248 -6.33 -6.86 29.59
C VAL A 248 -6.00 -7.70 28.35
N LEU A 249 -6.50 -8.94 28.31
CA LEU A 249 -6.29 -9.85 27.18
C LEU A 249 -6.91 -9.31 25.90
N GLU A 250 -8.14 -8.80 25.96
CA GLU A 250 -8.83 -8.17 24.83
C GLU A 250 -8.07 -6.93 24.33
N ARG A 251 -7.59 -6.10 25.26
CA ARG A 251 -6.80 -4.91 24.92
C ARG A 251 -5.48 -5.28 24.24
N ALA A 252 -4.77 -6.29 24.75
CA ALA A 252 -3.53 -6.77 24.14
C ALA A 252 -3.77 -7.31 22.73
N GLN A 253 -4.82 -8.11 22.53
CA GLN A 253 -5.18 -8.62 21.20
C GLN A 253 -5.59 -7.51 20.23
N GLU A 254 -6.34 -6.50 20.70
CA GLU A 254 -6.72 -5.37 19.85
C GLU A 254 -5.51 -4.52 19.46
N MET A 255 -4.60 -4.25 20.40
CA MET A 255 -3.34 -3.57 20.10
C MET A 255 -2.49 -4.38 19.12
N ALA A 256 -2.45 -5.70 19.26
CA ALA A 256 -1.75 -6.61 18.35
C ALA A 256 -2.36 -6.57 16.94
N ARG A 257 -3.69 -6.62 16.79
CA ARG A 257 -4.37 -6.49 15.48
C ARG A 257 -4.00 -5.19 14.78
N ARG A 258 -4.02 -4.07 15.53
CA ARG A 258 -3.63 -2.76 14.99
C ARG A 258 -2.17 -2.73 14.55
N ALA A 259 -1.27 -3.27 15.38
CA ALA A 259 0.16 -3.29 15.09
C ALA A 259 0.49 -4.15 13.86
N TYR A 260 -0.04 -5.37 13.77
CA TYR A 260 0.17 -6.25 12.63
C TYR A 260 -0.35 -5.64 11.32
N LYS A 261 -1.53 -5.02 11.38
CA LYS A 261 -2.13 -4.34 10.23
C LYS A 261 -1.34 -3.10 9.81
N ALA A 262 -0.94 -2.26 10.78
CA ALA A 262 -0.23 -1.01 10.51
C ALA A 262 1.16 -1.25 9.90
N LEU A 263 1.87 -2.28 10.37
CA LEU A 263 3.19 -2.64 9.87
C LEU A 263 3.15 -3.55 8.63
N GLY A 264 1.99 -4.12 8.30
CA GLY A 264 1.86 -5.01 7.16
C GLY A 264 2.51 -6.38 7.34
N VAL A 265 2.59 -6.89 8.58
CA VAL A 265 3.17 -8.20 8.89
C VAL A 265 2.42 -9.31 8.15
N ARG A 266 3.15 -10.28 7.60
CA ARG A 266 2.64 -11.36 6.76
C ARG A 266 2.92 -12.73 7.38
N ASP A 267 2.01 -13.65 7.13
CA ASP A 267 2.03 -15.07 7.45
C ASP A 267 2.08 -15.36 8.96
N LEU A 268 3.08 -14.81 9.67
CA LEU A 268 3.28 -15.01 11.11
C LEU A 268 4.00 -13.82 11.74
N GLY A 269 3.88 -13.69 13.06
CA GLY A 269 4.57 -12.67 13.85
C GLY A 269 4.33 -12.88 15.35
N ARG A 270 5.07 -12.17 16.20
CA ARG A 270 4.92 -12.14 17.64
C ARG A 270 5.09 -10.73 18.17
N ILE A 271 4.20 -10.30 19.03
CA ILE A 271 4.33 -9.05 19.77
C ILE A 271 4.51 -9.35 21.24
N ASP A 272 5.47 -8.71 21.85
CA ASP A 272 5.74 -8.77 23.28
C ASP A 272 5.22 -7.49 23.94
N PHE A 273 4.40 -7.67 24.98
CA PHE A 273 3.79 -6.62 25.78
C PHE A 273 4.27 -6.69 27.21
N ARG A 274 4.19 -5.55 27.89
CA ARG A 274 4.33 -5.45 29.33
C ARG A 274 2.98 -5.02 29.93
N VAL A 275 2.47 -5.77 30.91
CA VAL A 275 1.24 -5.46 31.63
C VAL A 275 1.63 -4.92 33.00
N ALA A 276 1.34 -3.64 33.24
CA ALA A 276 1.58 -3.00 34.52
C ALA A 276 0.58 -3.48 35.59
N GLU A 277 0.85 -3.20 36.86
CA GLU A 277 0.02 -3.61 37.98
C GLU A 277 -1.42 -3.04 37.93
N ASP A 278 -1.59 -1.87 37.33
CA ASP A 278 -2.90 -1.24 37.10
C ASP A 278 -3.67 -1.81 35.89
N GLY A 279 -3.11 -2.83 35.22
CA GLY A 279 -3.68 -3.46 34.03
C GLY A 279 -3.41 -2.72 32.72
N GLN A 280 -2.62 -1.63 32.74
CA GLN A 280 -2.23 -0.94 31.51
C GLN A 280 -1.28 -1.82 30.69
N VAL A 281 -1.60 -2.00 29.40
CA VAL A 281 -0.80 -2.80 28.45
C VAL A 281 0.12 -1.87 27.66
N TYR A 282 1.41 -2.19 27.65
CA TYR A 282 2.44 -1.46 26.90
C TYR A 282 3.08 -2.37 25.86
N PHE A 283 3.14 -1.90 24.62
CA PHE A 283 3.89 -2.54 23.54
C PHE A 283 5.40 -2.41 23.81
N ILE A 284 6.12 -3.52 23.75
CA ILE A 284 7.57 -3.56 23.93
C ILE A 284 8.30 -3.70 22.62
N GLU A 285 8.02 -4.79 21.89
CA GLU A 285 8.61 -5.07 20.57
C GLU A 285 7.71 -5.99 19.75
N ILE A 286 8.02 -6.08 18.46
CA ILE A 286 7.41 -7.00 17.52
C ILE A 286 8.49 -7.78 16.79
N ASN A 287 8.28 -9.08 16.65
CA ASN A 287 9.13 -9.98 15.88
C ASN A 287 8.33 -10.47 14.66
N ALA A 288 8.64 -9.96 13.49
CA ALA A 288 8.01 -10.37 12.24
C ALA A 288 8.70 -11.63 11.63
N LEU A 289 9.80 -12.07 12.25
CA LEU A 289 10.47 -13.34 12.01
C LEU A 289 10.61 -14.07 13.36
N PRO A 290 9.51 -14.54 13.99
CA PRO A 290 9.55 -15.13 15.31
C PRO A 290 10.18 -16.54 15.28
N SER A 291 10.87 -16.91 16.37
CA SER A 291 11.39 -18.28 16.53
C SER A 291 10.26 -19.31 16.40
N LEU A 292 10.56 -20.37 15.66
CA LEU A 292 9.71 -21.57 15.49
C LEU A 292 10.31 -22.81 16.16
N GLU A 293 11.14 -22.62 17.17
CA GLU A 293 11.67 -23.71 17.97
C GLU A 293 10.56 -24.53 18.66
N PRO A 294 10.75 -25.83 18.87
CA PRO A 294 9.80 -26.64 19.61
C PRO A 294 9.55 -26.08 21.00
N GLY A 295 8.27 -25.89 21.36
CA GLY A 295 7.86 -25.27 22.63
C GLY A 295 7.67 -23.75 22.59
N ALA A 296 7.93 -23.08 21.46
CA ALA A 296 7.62 -21.65 21.31
C ALA A 296 6.15 -21.33 21.58
N GLY A 297 5.89 -20.16 22.17
CA GLY A 297 4.54 -19.75 22.61
C GLY A 297 3.48 -19.74 21.49
N ILE A 298 3.88 -19.58 20.24
CA ILE A 298 2.95 -19.66 19.09
C ILE A 298 2.28 -21.03 18.99
N TYR A 299 2.98 -22.12 19.30
CA TYR A 299 2.39 -23.47 19.27
C TYR A 299 1.39 -23.68 20.41
N ALA A 300 1.68 -23.16 21.61
CA ALA A 300 0.74 -23.23 22.75
C ALA A 300 -0.54 -22.45 22.43
N ALA A 301 -0.42 -21.27 21.84
CA ALA A 301 -1.57 -20.47 21.44
C ALA A 301 -2.38 -21.12 20.30
N ALA A 302 -1.71 -21.65 19.30
CA ALA A 302 -2.34 -22.31 18.15
C ALA A 302 -3.02 -23.64 18.51
N ALA A 303 -2.53 -24.33 19.55
CA ALA A 303 -3.14 -25.57 20.06
C ALA A 303 -4.59 -25.36 20.56
N LEU A 304 -4.93 -24.16 21.04
CA LEU A 304 -6.31 -23.79 21.42
C LEU A 304 -7.26 -23.73 20.21
N GLU A 305 -6.72 -23.55 19.01
CA GLU A 305 -7.45 -23.64 17.74
C GLU A 305 -7.34 -25.05 17.09
N GLY A 306 -6.81 -26.03 17.81
CA GLY A 306 -6.60 -27.39 17.30
C GLY A 306 -5.42 -27.54 16.33
N LEU A 307 -4.51 -26.56 16.29
CA LEU A 307 -3.34 -26.58 15.43
C LEU A 307 -2.11 -27.05 16.21
N HIS A 308 -1.58 -28.20 15.86
CA HIS A 308 -0.27 -28.67 16.33
C HIS A 308 0.86 -28.11 15.44
N THR A 309 2.11 -28.44 15.72
CA THR A 309 3.29 -27.91 15.02
C THR A 309 3.14 -27.98 13.49
N ASP A 310 2.79 -29.13 12.93
CA ASP A 310 2.58 -29.30 11.49
C ASP A 310 1.44 -28.39 10.98
N GLY A 311 0.38 -28.18 11.78
CA GLY A 311 -0.73 -27.31 11.47
C GLY A 311 -0.31 -25.84 11.37
N VAL A 312 0.54 -25.37 12.30
CA VAL A 312 1.08 -24.00 12.27
C VAL A 312 1.91 -23.79 11.01
N LEU A 313 2.86 -24.68 10.71
CA LEU A 313 3.69 -24.59 9.50
C LEU A 313 2.85 -24.68 8.23
N ALA A 314 1.82 -25.53 8.22
CA ALA A 314 0.87 -25.61 7.10
C ALA A 314 0.17 -24.27 6.85
N LYS A 315 -0.22 -23.53 7.92
CA LYS A 315 -0.86 -22.21 7.82
C LYS A 315 0.10 -21.16 7.29
N VAL A 316 1.36 -21.17 7.73
CA VAL A 316 2.41 -20.27 7.20
C VAL A 316 2.62 -20.52 5.70
N VAL A 317 2.79 -21.79 5.29
CA VAL A 317 2.91 -22.15 3.88
C VAL A 317 1.64 -21.81 3.09
N GLU A 318 0.45 -22.06 3.67
CA GLU A 318 -0.82 -21.73 3.03
C GLU A 318 -0.96 -20.23 2.76
N SER A 319 -0.55 -19.38 3.71
CA SER A 319 -0.57 -17.94 3.58
C SER A 319 0.37 -17.47 2.46
N ALA A 320 1.63 -17.90 2.47
CA ALA A 320 2.60 -17.57 1.45
C ALA A 320 2.17 -18.07 0.05
N VAL A 321 1.72 -19.32 -0.07
CA VAL A 321 1.20 -19.91 -1.32
C VAL A 321 0.03 -19.08 -1.88
N ALA A 322 -0.86 -18.61 -1.00
CA ALA A 322 -1.98 -17.76 -1.42
C ALA A 322 -1.49 -16.39 -1.90
N ARG A 323 -0.58 -15.76 -1.18
CA ARG A 323 -0.02 -14.44 -1.49
C ARG A 323 0.74 -14.43 -2.82
N TRP A 324 1.58 -15.44 -3.06
CA TRP A 324 2.40 -15.54 -4.25
C TRP A 324 1.67 -16.19 -5.44
N GLY A 325 0.42 -16.65 -5.25
CA GLY A 325 -0.36 -17.30 -6.31
C GLY A 325 0.18 -18.65 -6.77
N ILE A 326 0.94 -19.35 -5.91
CA ILE A 326 1.55 -20.64 -6.22
C ILE A 326 0.45 -21.70 -6.34
N ASN A 327 0.40 -22.43 -7.45
CA ASN A 327 -0.53 -23.55 -7.64
C ASN A 327 -0.04 -24.79 -6.89
N ASP A 328 -0.66 -25.13 -5.75
CA ASP A 328 -0.40 -26.41 -5.07
C ASP A 328 -1.04 -27.59 -5.84
N PRO A 329 -0.23 -28.50 -6.41
CA PRO A 329 -0.76 -29.64 -7.19
C PRO A 329 -1.72 -30.55 -6.39
N ARG A 330 -1.63 -30.55 -5.05
CA ARG A 330 -2.46 -31.39 -4.16
C ARG A 330 -3.85 -30.83 -3.99
N LYS A 331 -4.03 -29.49 -4.06
CA LYS A 331 -5.35 -28.84 -4.04
C LYS A 331 -6.11 -29.00 -5.37
N ALA A 332 -5.42 -29.40 -6.44
CA ALA A 332 -6.04 -29.65 -7.75
C ALA A 332 -6.95 -30.90 -7.77
N ARG A 333 -6.74 -31.88 -6.88
CA ARG A 333 -7.51 -33.13 -6.83
C ARG A 333 -8.92 -33.01 -6.23
N ASN A 334 -9.21 -32.00 -5.42
CA ASN A 334 -10.50 -31.80 -4.73
C ASN A 334 -11.19 -30.47 -5.03
N LYS A 335 -10.80 -29.76 -6.11
CA LYS A 335 -11.53 -28.57 -6.54
C LYS A 335 -12.74 -28.98 -7.38
N PRO A 336 -13.94 -28.41 -7.09
CA PRO A 336 -14.98 -28.40 -8.12
C PRO A 336 -14.39 -27.79 -9.40
N PRO A 337 -14.79 -28.25 -10.58
CA PRO A 337 -14.18 -27.82 -11.83
C PRO A 337 -14.15 -26.29 -11.87
N ARG A 338 -12.94 -25.72 -12.08
CA ARG A 338 -12.81 -24.32 -12.46
C ARG A 338 -13.75 -24.10 -13.65
N LYS A 339 -14.47 -22.97 -13.70
CA LYS A 339 -14.93 -22.45 -14.98
C LYS A 339 -13.67 -22.26 -15.83
N THR A 340 -13.26 -23.27 -16.55
CA THR A 340 -12.16 -23.29 -17.51
C THR A 340 -12.63 -22.78 -18.87
N GLY A 341 -13.80 -22.13 -18.89
CA GLY A 341 -14.38 -21.51 -20.08
C GLY A 341 -14.05 -20.02 -20.17
N PRO A 342 -14.37 -19.42 -21.31
CA PRO A 342 -14.26 -17.98 -21.49
C PRO A 342 -15.01 -17.24 -20.40
N LEU A 343 -14.40 -16.19 -19.85
CA LEU A 343 -15.06 -15.26 -18.91
C LEU A 343 -15.99 -14.35 -19.71
N ARG A 344 -17.10 -13.96 -19.11
CA ARG A 344 -18.01 -12.94 -19.65
C ARG A 344 -17.50 -11.57 -19.19
N VAL A 345 -16.79 -10.89 -20.09
CA VAL A 345 -16.18 -9.58 -19.82
C VAL A 345 -17.17 -8.49 -20.25
N GLY A 346 -17.71 -7.74 -19.29
CA GLY A 346 -18.39 -6.49 -19.55
C GLY A 346 -17.38 -5.46 -20.08
N PHE A 347 -17.68 -4.81 -21.17
CA PHE A 347 -16.82 -3.78 -21.75
C PHE A 347 -17.55 -2.45 -21.68
N THR A 348 -17.09 -1.54 -20.78
CA THR A 348 -17.69 -0.22 -20.58
C THR A 348 -16.93 0.84 -21.39
N PHE A 349 -17.66 1.68 -22.09
CA PHE A 349 -17.15 2.76 -22.96
C PHE A 349 -18.18 3.87 -23.10
N ASN A 350 -17.75 5.02 -23.63
CA ASN A 350 -18.65 6.07 -24.14
C ASN A 350 -18.42 6.24 -25.65
N VAL A 351 -19.47 6.17 -26.46
CA VAL A 351 -19.38 6.28 -27.92
C VAL A 351 -19.29 7.74 -28.36
N LYS A 352 -18.28 8.07 -29.13
CA LYS A 352 -18.15 9.37 -29.81
C LYS A 352 -19.11 9.46 -30.99
N ARG A 353 -20.13 10.28 -30.86
CA ARG A 353 -21.17 10.53 -31.88
C ARG A 353 -20.96 11.86 -32.61
N VAL A 354 -20.37 12.83 -31.91
CA VAL A 354 -20.12 14.17 -32.43
C VAL A 354 -18.61 14.36 -32.64
N LYS A 355 -18.22 14.79 -33.85
CA LYS A 355 -16.83 15.17 -34.09
C LYS A 355 -16.54 16.50 -33.42
N PRO A 356 -15.47 16.60 -32.59
CA PRO A 356 -15.04 17.88 -32.03
C PRO A 356 -14.74 18.90 -33.12
N ALA A 357 -15.11 20.15 -32.89
CA ALA A 357 -14.74 21.25 -33.77
C ALA A 357 -13.29 21.71 -33.51
N LEU A 358 -12.56 22.06 -34.55
CA LEU A 358 -11.15 22.47 -34.44
C LEU A 358 -10.95 23.75 -33.61
N ASP A 359 -11.96 24.59 -33.55
CA ASP A 359 -11.97 25.81 -32.72
C ASP A 359 -12.35 25.58 -31.24
N GLY A 360 -12.56 24.31 -30.88
CA GLY A 360 -12.95 23.93 -29.51
C GLY A 360 -14.37 24.33 -29.13
N THR A 361 -15.21 24.79 -30.05
CA THR A 361 -16.61 25.16 -29.75
C THR A 361 -17.51 23.97 -29.46
N ARG A 362 -17.11 22.78 -29.90
CA ARG A 362 -17.78 21.49 -29.66
C ARG A 362 -16.74 20.46 -29.23
N ASP A 363 -16.46 20.40 -27.97
CA ASP A 363 -15.45 19.48 -27.40
C ASP A 363 -16.01 18.50 -26.34
N GLU A 364 -17.36 18.45 -26.17
CA GLU A 364 -18.02 17.67 -25.12
C GLU A 364 -17.66 16.18 -25.19
N GLU A 365 -17.63 15.60 -26.40
CA GLU A 365 -17.32 14.20 -26.66
C GLU A 365 -15.85 13.97 -27.08
N ALA A 366 -14.94 14.94 -26.82
CA ALA A 366 -13.54 14.83 -27.28
C ALA A 366 -12.81 13.63 -26.67
N GLU A 367 -13.17 13.24 -25.45
CA GLU A 367 -12.61 12.12 -24.71
C GLU A 367 -13.26 10.78 -25.07
N TYR A 368 -14.47 10.78 -25.63
CA TYR A 368 -15.20 9.56 -25.98
C TYR A 368 -14.52 8.79 -27.11
N ASP A 369 -14.74 7.48 -27.14
CA ASP A 369 -14.09 6.57 -28.05
C ASP A 369 -14.81 6.47 -29.40
N SER A 370 -13.99 6.40 -30.45
CA SER A 370 -14.53 6.13 -31.80
C SER A 370 -15.06 4.68 -31.90
N PRO A 371 -16.07 4.40 -32.74
CA PRO A 371 -16.50 3.03 -32.99
C PRO A 371 -15.37 2.10 -33.44
N LYS A 372 -14.33 2.62 -34.10
CA LYS A 372 -13.12 1.87 -34.51
C LYS A 372 -12.30 1.46 -33.28
N THR A 373 -12.13 2.35 -32.30
CA THR A 373 -11.41 2.06 -31.04
C THR A 373 -12.15 0.98 -30.25
N ILE A 374 -13.45 1.15 -30.08
CA ILE A 374 -14.32 0.22 -29.36
C ILE A 374 -14.24 -1.18 -29.99
N GLN A 375 -14.31 -1.25 -31.33
CA GLN A 375 -14.22 -2.53 -32.05
C GLN A 375 -12.85 -3.19 -31.85
N ALA A 376 -11.74 -2.43 -31.90
CA ALA A 376 -10.40 -2.98 -31.75
C ALA A 376 -10.16 -3.53 -30.34
N VAL A 377 -10.63 -2.87 -29.28
CA VAL A 377 -10.55 -3.37 -27.90
C VAL A 377 -11.38 -4.64 -27.74
N ARG A 378 -12.61 -4.66 -28.27
CA ARG A 378 -13.46 -5.85 -28.27
C ARG A 378 -12.77 -7.05 -28.90
N GLU A 379 -12.21 -6.87 -30.09
CA GLU A 379 -11.49 -7.91 -30.83
C GLU A 379 -10.28 -8.43 -30.04
N ALA A 380 -9.55 -7.54 -29.35
CA ALA A 380 -8.42 -7.93 -28.52
C ALA A 380 -8.86 -8.76 -27.30
N ILE A 381 -9.99 -8.42 -26.65
CA ILE A 381 -10.55 -9.21 -25.53
C ILE A 381 -11.02 -10.58 -26.02
N VAL A 382 -11.66 -10.65 -27.20
CA VAL A 382 -12.07 -11.92 -27.83
C VAL A 382 -10.84 -12.76 -28.19
N ALA A 383 -9.79 -12.14 -28.76
CA ALA A 383 -8.52 -12.81 -29.06
C ALA A 383 -7.82 -13.35 -27.81
N ALA A 384 -8.04 -12.75 -26.65
CA ALA A 384 -7.58 -13.26 -25.35
C ALA A 384 -8.41 -14.44 -24.83
N GLY A 385 -9.42 -14.90 -25.57
CA GLY A 385 -10.24 -16.09 -25.27
C GLY A 385 -11.45 -15.83 -24.37
N HIS A 386 -11.99 -14.61 -24.34
CA HIS A 386 -13.11 -14.20 -23.49
C HIS A 386 -14.34 -13.81 -24.34
N GLU A 387 -15.53 -13.89 -23.73
CA GLU A 387 -16.79 -13.38 -24.28
C GLU A 387 -16.92 -11.90 -23.90
N VAL A 388 -17.31 -11.04 -24.84
CA VAL A 388 -17.48 -9.60 -24.59
C VAL A 388 -18.95 -9.22 -24.56
N ILE A 389 -19.33 -8.45 -23.55
CA ILE A 389 -20.64 -7.86 -23.35
C ILE A 389 -20.49 -6.34 -23.43
N ASP A 390 -21.04 -5.71 -24.45
CA ASP A 390 -20.98 -4.26 -24.58
C ASP A 390 -21.88 -3.57 -23.55
N LEU A 391 -21.32 -2.63 -22.83
CA LEU A 391 -21.93 -1.86 -21.74
C LEU A 391 -21.64 -0.38 -21.94
N GLU A 392 -22.40 0.31 -22.79
CA GLU A 392 -22.23 1.74 -22.95
C GLU A 392 -22.56 2.47 -21.64
N ALA A 393 -21.68 3.37 -21.21
CA ALA A 393 -21.84 4.13 -19.96
C ALA A 393 -22.86 5.27 -20.11
N THR A 394 -24.13 4.89 -20.06
CA THR A 394 -25.31 5.79 -20.04
C THR A 394 -26.04 5.66 -18.72
N SER A 395 -27.14 6.41 -18.53
CA SER A 395 -28.02 6.28 -17.36
C SER A 395 -28.56 4.86 -17.14
N ASP A 396 -28.61 4.03 -18.18
CA ASP A 396 -29.16 2.69 -18.14
C ASP A 396 -28.12 1.62 -17.74
N LEU A 397 -26.85 2.02 -17.60
CA LEU A 397 -25.74 1.12 -17.27
C LEU A 397 -26.00 0.21 -16.04
N PRO A 398 -26.58 0.70 -14.91
CA PRO A 398 -26.88 -0.15 -13.76
C PRO A 398 -27.80 -1.33 -14.11
N SER A 399 -28.89 -1.06 -14.83
CA SER A 399 -29.85 -2.07 -15.25
C SER A 399 -29.27 -3.06 -16.26
N LEU A 400 -28.38 -2.58 -17.16
CA LEU A 400 -27.66 -3.43 -18.10
C LEU A 400 -26.72 -4.39 -17.37
N ILE A 401 -25.97 -3.92 -16.37
CA ILE A 401 -25.07 -4.76 -15.58
C ILE A 401 -25.85 -5.83 -14.82
N GLU A 402 -26.97 -5.48 -14.18
CA GLU A 402 -27.83 -6.43 -13.45
C GLU A 402 -28.42 -7.50 -14.37
N THR A 403 -28.78 -7.14 -15.59
CA THR A 403 -29.34 -8.05 -16.56
C THR A 403 -28.28 -8.96 -17.17
N MET A 404 -27.18 -8.39 -17.61
CA MET A 404 -26.15 -9.10 -18.37
C MET A 404 -25.17 -9.88 -17.48
N LYS A 405 -25.01 -9.51 -16.20
CA LYS A 405 -24.21 -10.22 -15.18
C LYS A 405 -22.81 -10.60 -15.67
N PRO A 406 -21.94 -9.64 -15.99
CA PRO A 406 -20.56 -9.93 -16.37
C PRO A 406 -19.78 -10.55 -15.20
N ASP A 407 -18.80 -11.40 -15.49
CA ASP A 407 -17.89 -11.96 -14.49
C ASP A 407 -16.92 -10.88 -13.96
N LEU A 408 -16.48 -9.99 -14.84
CA LEU A 408 -15.66 -8.82 -14.59
C LEU A 408 -15.87 -7.76 -15.68
N VAL A 409 -15.32 -6.55 -15.50
CA VAL A 409 -15.46 -5.46 -16.48
C VAL A 409 -14.10 -4.96 -16.95
N PHE A 410 -13.93 -4.81 -18.27
CA PHE A 410 -12.88 -3.97 -18.86
C PHE A 410 -13.43 -2.55 -18.94
N ASN A 411 -12.90 -1.63 -18.10
CA ASN A 411 -13.39 -0.26 -18.03
C ASN A 411 -12.54 0.68 -18.89
N MET A 412 -13.22 1.39 -19.80
CA MET A 412 -12.68 2.45 -20.65
C MET A 412 -13.63 3.65 -20.69
N ALA A 413 -14.64 3.66 -19.81
CA ALA A 413 -15.66 4.69 -19.82
C ALA A 413 -15.21 5.96 -19.10
N GLU A 414 -15.36 7.10 -19.79
CA GLU A 414 -15.10 8.45 -19.27
C GLU A 414 -16.20 8.96 -18.34
N GLY A 415 -17.35 8.25 -18.30
CA GLY A 415 -18.54 8.68 -17.56
C GLY A 415 -19.36 9.74 -18.29
N ILE A 416 -20.35 10.34 -17.60
CA ILE A 416 -21.32 11.20 -18.26
C ILE A 416 -20.94 12.68 -18.13
N LYS A 417 -20.80 13.19 -16.94
CA LYS A 417 -20.45 14.59 -16.67
C LYS A 417 -19.99 14.83 -15.23
N GLY A 418 -19.38 15.99 -15.01
CA GLY A 418 -18.93 16.45 -13.69
C GLY A 418 -17.46 16.11 -13.42
N ARG A 419 -16.90 16.73 -12.37
CA ARG A 419 -15.49 16.63 -12.03
C ARG A 419 -15.04 15.23 -11.58
N ASN A 420 -15.98 14.33 -11.30
CA ASN A 420 -15.71 12.93 -10.90
C ASN A 420 -16.25 11.95 -11.93
N ARG A 421 -16.42 12.35 -13.20
CA ARG A 421 -17.07 11.53 -14.22
C ARG A 421 -16.37 10.19 -14.46
N GLU A 422 -15.03 10.16 -14.52
CA GLU A 422 -14.27 8.93 -14.75
C GLU A 422 -14.44 7.90 -13.63
N SER A 423 -14.75 8.34 -12.41
CA SER A 423 -14.96 7.45 -11.27
C SER A 423 -16.37 6.87 -11.16
N GLN A 424 -17.35 7.34 -11.96
CA GLN A 424 -18.75 6.92 -11.85
C GLN A 424 -18.93 5.43 -12.12
N VAL A 425 -18.34 4.92 -13.21
CA VAL A 425 -18.44 3.50 -13.57
C VAL A 425 -17.69 2.61 -12.58
N PRO A 426 -16.44 2.87 -12.23
CA PRO A 426 -15.75 2.12 -11.18
C PRO A 426 -16.47 2.12 -9.83
N ALA A 427 -17.02 3.24 -9.38
CA ALA A 427 -17.79 3.31 -8.13
C ALA A 427 -19.06 2.45 -8.17
N LEU A 428 -19.79 2.44 -9.28
CA LEU A 428 -20.93 1.55 -9.50
C LEU A 428 -20.50 0.07 -9.46
N LEU A 429 -19.37 -0.27 -10.10
CA LEU A 429 -18.87 -1.64 -10.11
C LEU A 429 -18.42 -2.11 -8.73
N GLU A 430 -17.83 -1.22 -7.91
CA GLU A 430 -17.51 -1.51 -6.50
C GLU A 430 -18.76 -1.72 -5.66
N LEU A 431 -19.80 -0.89 -5.84
CA LEU A 431 -21.09 -1.05 -5.16
C LEU A 431 -21.75 -2.40 -5.51
N LEU A 432 -21.61 -2.86 -6.75
CA LEU A 432 -22.14 -4.14 -7.22
C LEU A 432 -21.20 -5.32 -7.00
N ASP A 433 -20.06 -5.08 -6.35
CA ASP A 433 -19.02 -6.07 -6.09
C ASP A 433 -18.58 -6.79 -7.39
N ILE A 434 -18.34 -6.04 -8.48
CA ILE A 434 -17.87 -6.54 -9.79
C ILE A 434 -16.42 -6.09 -10.02
N PRO A 435 -15.46 -7.02 -10.17
CA PRO A 435 -14.07 -6.68 -10.49
C PRO A 435 -13.94 -5.99 -11.84
N TYR A 436 -13.05 -5.04 -11.97
CA TYR A 436 -12.85 -4.27 -13.20
C TYR A 436 -11.37 -3.93 -13.43
N SER A 437 -11.01 -3.57 -14.68
CA SER A 437 -9.68 -3.12 -15.05
C SER A 437 -9.53 -1.60 -14.80
N GLY A 438 -8.29 -1.18 -14.58
CA GLY A 438 -7.94 0.22 -14.34
C GLY A 438 -7.99 0.63 -12.88
N SER A 439 -7.76 1.90 -12.66
CA SER A 439 -7.68 2.52 -11.35
C SER A 439 -9.02 2.60 -10.64
N ASP A 440 -9.00 2.68 -9.31
CA ASP A 440 -10.20 2.80 -8.49
C ASP A 440 -10.81 4.22 -8.54
N PRO A 441 -12.02 4.40 -7.99
CA PRO A 441 -12.71 5.70 -8.03
C PRO A 441 -11.91 6.84 -7.43
N ALA A 442 -11.12 6.58 -6.37
CA ALA A 442 -10.29 7.59 -5.72
C ALA A 442 -9.15 8.04 -6.63
N ALA A 443 -8.40 7.09 -7.21
CA ALA A 443 -7.29 7.38 -8.11
C ALA A 443 -7.76 8.12 -9.39
N LEU A 444 -8.92 7.73 -9.96
CA LEU A 444 -9.51 8.42 -11.11
C LEU A 444 -9.94 9.84 -10.79
N SER A 445 -10.64 10.05 -9.66
CA SER A 445 -11.05 11.39 -9.23
C SER A 445 -9.85 12.31 -8.95
N ILE A 446 -8.79 11.76 -8.35
CA ILE A 446 -7.54 12.48 -8.07
C ILE A 446 -6.79 12.79 -9.38
N GLY A 447 -6.68 11.81 -10.29
CA GLY A 447 -5.97 11.95 -11.56
C GLY A 447 -6.61 13.02 -12.45
N LEU A 448 -7.93 13.06 -12.51
CA LEU A 448 -8.68 14.02 -13.28
C LEU A 448 -8.55 15.45 -12.73
N ASP A 449 -8.50 15.63 -11.39
CA ASP A 449 -8.30 16.93 -10.75
C ASP A 449 -6.80 17.29 -10.71
N LYS A 450 -6.33 18.04 -11.71
CA LYS A 450 -4.93 18.44 -11.85
C LYS A 450 -4.37 19.15 -10.62
N ALA A 451 -5.18 19.99 -9.96
CA ALA A 451 -4.75 20.72 -8.76
C ALA A 451 -4.54 19.78 -7.58
N LEU A 452 -5.42 18.78 -7.41
CA LEU A 452 -5.32 17.79 -6.35
C LEU A 452 -4.14 16.84 -6.61
N ALA A 453 -4.02 16.31 -7.83
CA ALA A 453 -2.90 15.47 -8.24
C ALA A 453 -1.54 16.17 -7.97
N LYS A 454 -1.40 17.44 -8.36
CA LYS A 454 -0.18 18.23 -8.10
C LYS A 454 0.12 18.42 -6.61
N LYS A 455 -0.89 18.61 -5.77
CA LYS A 455 -0.69 18.69 -4.31
C LYS A 455 -0.15 17.39 -3.75
N ILE A 456 -0.69 16.25 -4.20
CA ILE A 456 -0.27 14.92 -3.72
C ILE A 456 1.16 14.62 -4.18
N VAL A 457 1.48 14.75 -5.47
CA VAL A 457 2.83 14.42 -5.96
C VAL A 457 3.90 15.33 -5.34
N ARG A 458 3.58 16.59 -5.05
CA ARG A 458 4.46 17.52 -4.33
C ARG A 458 4.81 17.04 -2.94
N GLN A 459 3.89 16.41 -2.20
CA GLN A 459 4.16 15.81 -0.89
C GLN A 459 5.12 14.61 -0.98
N HIS A 460 5.20 13.97 -2.13
CA HIS A 460 6.16 12.90 -2.43
C HIS A 460 7.48 13.41 -3.03
N GLY A 461 7.73 14.72 -2.97
CA GLY A 461 8.99 15.31 -3.43
C GLY A 461 9.12 15.45 -4.95
N ILE A 462 8.05 15.21 -5.72
CA ILE A 462 8.04 15.37 -7.16
C ILE A 462 7.78 16.83 -7.51
N LEU A 463 8.63 17.39 -8.36
CA LEU A 463 8.45 18.77 -8.81
C LEU A 463 7.21 18.90 -9.70
N THR A 464 6.48 20.00 -9.53
CA THR A 464 5.39 20.42 -10.38
C THR A 464 5.41 21.95 -10.48
N PRO A 465 4.95 22.58 -11.56
CA PRO A 465 4.89 24.03 -11.65
C PRO A 465 4.20 24.65 -10.44
N ASN A 466 4.57 25.85 -10.01
CA ASN A 466 3.76 26.54 -9.01
C ASN A 466 2.41 26.81 -9.61
N PHE A 467 1.36 26.65 -8.82
CA PHE A 467 -0.02 26.77 -9.30
C PHE A 467 -0.96 27.26 -8.22
N PHE A 468 -2.07 27.83 -8.67
CA PHE A 468 -3.24 28.13 -7.87
C PHE A 468 -4.51 27.97 -8.72
N THR A 469 -5.67 27.98 -8.06
CA THR A 469 -6.96 27.84 -8.74
C THR A 469 -7.76 29.13 -8.60
N MET A 470 -8.50 29.48 -9.65
CA MET A 470 -9.45 30.59 -9.67
C MET A 470 -10.86 30.05 -9.88
N THR A 471 -11.82 30.46 -9.04
CA THR A 471 -13.24 30.08 -9.10
C THR A 471 -14.12 31.16 -9.68
N THR A 472 -13.64 32.40 -9.69
CA THR A 472 -14.37 33.57 -10.19
C THR A 472 -13.60 34.38 -11.22
N GLY A 473 -12.27 34.14 -11.32
CA GLY A 473 -11.36 34.96 -12.13
C GLY A 473 -11.04 36.35 -11.52
N LYS A 474 -11.50 36.60 -10.27
CA LYS A 474 -11.30 37.87 -9.56
C LYS A 474 -10.47 37.73 -8.28
N GLU A 475 -10.01 36.55 -7.98
CA GLU A 475 -9.21 36.26 -6.78
C GLU A 475 -7.96 37.15 -6.71
N ARG A 476 -7.49 37.36 -5.48
CA ARG A 476 -6.19 38.02 -5.25
C ARG A 476 -5.08 37.13 -5.76
N LEU A 477 -4.24 37.67 -6.65
CA LEU A 477 -3.09 36.95 -7.20
C LEU A 477 -1.99 36.76 -6.15
N PRO A 478 -1.24 35.63 -6.21
CA PRO A 478 -0.06 35.43 -5.38
C PRO A 478 0.96 36.57 -5.62
N LYS A 479 1.64 37.02 -4.55
CA LYS A 479 2.62 38.14 -4.64
C LYS A 479 3.86 37.77 -5.46
N ASP A 480 4.19 36.50 -5.53
CA ASP A 480 5.33 35.90 -6.20
C ASP A 480 5.00 35.36 -7.61
N LEU A 481 3.79 35.64 -8.09
CA LEU A 481 3.37 35.23 -9.45
C LEU A 481 4.29 35.84 -10.50
N ARG A 482 4.79 34.99 -11.36
CA ARG A 482 5.64 35.37 -12.50
C ARG A 482 5.00 34.96 -13.79
N PHE A 483 4.96 35.89 -14.75
CA PHE A 483 4.53 35.58 -16.11
C PHE A 483 5.70 35.11 -16.97
N PRO A 484 5.45 34.25 -17.97
CA PRO A 484 4.15 33.77 -18.43
C PRO A 484 3.59 32.65 -17.54
N VAL A 485 2.26 32.59 -17.50
CA VAL A 485 1.53 31.47 -16.89
C VAL A 485 0.59 30.81 -17.90
N ILE A 486 0.22 29.55 -17.64
CA ILE A 486 -0.78 28.84 -18.47
C ILE A 486 -2.07 28.67 -17.67
N VAL A 487 -3.20 28.93 -18.35
CA VAL A 487 -4.56 28.79 -17.80
C VAL A 487 -5.26 27.60 -18.46
N LYS A 488 -5.77 26.67 -17.66
CA LYS A 488 -6.45 25.46 -18.15
C LYS A 488 -7.55 25.01 -17.17
N PRO A 489 -8.56 24.25 -17.62
CA PRO A 489 -9.57 23.71 -16.70
C PRO A 489 -8.93 22.72 -15.72
N VAL A 490 -9.44 22.69 -14.48
CA VAL A 490 -8.90 21.80 -13.42
C VAL A 490 -9.13 20.33 -13.75
N ALA A 491 -10.31 19.97 -14.29
CA ALA A 491 -10.76 18.59 -14.39
C ALA A 491 -11.26 18.22 -15.80
N GLU A 492 -10.43 18.51 -16.83
CA GLU A 492 -10.65 18.09 -18.22
C GLU A 492 -9.44 17.34 -18.76
N GLY A 493 -9.68 16.32 -19.61
CA GLY A 493 -8.66 15.56 -20.33
C GLY A 493 -8.51 15.98 -21.79
N SER A 494 -7.76 15.22 -22.57
CA SER A 494 -7.56 15.38 -24.02
C SER A 494 -7.20 16.80 -24.49
N SER A 495 -6.50 17.57 -23.66
CA SER A 495 -6.16 18.98 -23.87
C SER A 495 -7.39 19.89 -24.09
N LYS A 496 -8.60 19.52 -23.65
CA LYS A 496 -9.78 20.38 -23.68
C LYS A 496 -9.50 21.69 -22.95
N GLY A 497 -9.81 22.79 -23.60
CA GLY A 497 -9.55 24.12 -23.08
C GLY A 497 -8.08 24.56 -23.09
N VAL A 498 -7.17 23.77 -23.66
CA VAL A 498 -5.77 24.15 -23.82
C VAL A 498 -5.51 24.52 -25.28
N HIS A 499 -5.30 25.80 -25.53
CA HIS A 499 -5.03 26.39 -26.83
C HIS A 499 -3.72 27.17 -26.78
N ALA A 500 -3.22 27.61 -27.93
CA ALA A 500 -2.05 28.48 -27.96
C ALA A 500 -2.22 29.78 -27.15
N THR A 501 -3.47 30.27 -27.04
CA THR A 501 -3.86 31.42 -26.22
C THR A 501 -4.01 31.18 -24.75
N SER A 502 -3.83 29.94 -24.30
CA SER A 502 -3.88 29.59 -22.85
C SER A 502 -2.63 30.05 -22.10
N VAL A 503 -1.54 30.36 -22.79
CA VAL A 503 -0.35 30.98 -22.19
C VAL A 503 -0.52 32.49 -22.24
N VAL A 504 -0.49 33.14 -21.08
CA VAL A 504 -0.78 34.56 -20.88
C VAL A 504 0.41 35.27 -20.24
N GLU A 505 0.59 36.55 -20.62
CA GLU A 505 1.79 37.34 -20.32
C GLU A 505 1.58 38.37 -19.21
N ASN A 506 0.33 38.63 -18.81
CA ASN A 506 -0.02 39.65 -17.84
C ASN A 506 -1.33 39.37 -17.12
N GLU A 507 -1.60 40.13 -16.07
CA GLU A 507 -2.78 39.97 -15.21
C GLU A 507 -4.10 40.16 -15.97
N ALA A 508 -4.17 41.08 -16.93
CA ALA A 508 -5.42 41.33 -17.67
C ALA A 508 -5.80 40.12 -18.55
N GLU A 509 -4.83 39.56 -19.24
CA GLU A 509 -4.99 38.34 -20.04
C GLU A 509 -5.35 37.15 -19.14
N LEU A 510 -4.66 36.99 -17.99
CA LEU A 510 -4.93 35.95 -17.03
C LEU A 510 -6.40 35.98 -16.55
N ARG A 511 -6.88 37.14 -16.14
CA ARG A 511 -8.25 37.28 -15.65
C ARG A 511 -9.29 37.01 -16.73
N SER A 512 -9.05 37.49 -17.94
CA SER A 512 -9.91 37.23 -19.09
C SER A 512 -9.96 35.74 -19.43
N ALA A 513 -8.80 35.08 -19.52
CA ALA A 513 -8.69 33.65 -19.82
C ALA A 513 -9.35 32.79 -18.70
N ALA A 514 -9.11 33.12 -17.43
CA ALA A 514 -9.72 32.40 -16.30
C ALA A 514 -11.24 32.52 -16.30
N GLN A 515 -11.79 33.72 -16.52
CA GLN A 515 -13.24 33.94 -16.58
C GLN A 515 -13.89 33.18 -17.75
N ALA A 516 -13.29 33.22 -18.94
CA ALA A 516 -13.76 32.48 -20.10
C ALA A 516 -13.74 30.97 -19.85
N MET A 517 -12.68 30.45 -19.20
CA MET A 517 -12.53 29.05 -18.85
C MET A 517 -13.59 28.59 -17.86
N ILE A 518 -13.80 29.36 -16.78
CA ILE A 518 -14.81 29.07 -15.76
C ILE A 518 -16.21 29.08 -16.37
N ALA A 519 -16.52 30.07 -17.20
CA ALA A 519 -17.83 30.18 -17.83
C ALA A 519 -18.11 29.03 -18.83
N LYS A 520 -17.08 28.54 -19.54
CA LYS A 520 -17.24 27.48 -20.54
C LYS A 520 -17.39 26.09 -19.89
N TYR A 521 -16.57 25.77 -18.88
CA TYR A 521 -16.47 24.40 -18.32
C TYR A 521 -17.19 24.23 -16.98
N ASP A 522 -17.75 25.29 -16.42
CA ASP A 522 -18.45 25.30 -15.10
C ASP A 522 -17.59 24.67 -14.00
N GLN A 523 -16.30 25.01 -13.98
CA GLN A 523 -15.32 24.51 -13.03
C GLN A 523 -14.21 25.55 -12.79
N PRO A 524 -13.40 25.41 -11.71
CA PRO A 524 -12.29 26.32 -11.49
C PRO A 524 -11.25 26.27 -12.63
N ALA A 525 -10.62 27.41 -12.90
CA ALA A 525 -9.46 27.48 -13.75
C ALA A 525 -8.18 27.20 -12.93
N LEU A 526 -7.31 26.32 -13.42
CA LEU A 526 -5.97 26.12 -12.93
C LEU A 526 -5.04 27.11 -13.61
N VAL A 527 -4.30 27.87 -12.83
CA VAL A 527 -3.24 28.78 -13.26
C VAL A 527 -1.93 28.23 -12.77
N GLU A 528 -0.96 28.00 -13.68
CA GLU A 528 0.36 27.47 -13.30
C GLU A 528 1.49 28.16 -14.09
N ASP A 529 2.70 28.16 -13.48
CA ASP A 529 3.90 28.64 -14.16
C ASP A 529 4.06 27.91 -15.51
N TYR A 530 4.30 28.64 -16.58
CA TYR A 530 4.65 28.04 -17.85
C TYR A 530 6.10 27.53 -17.81
N ILE A 531 6.27 26.23 -17.88
CA ILE A 531 7.60 25.61 -17.97
C ILE A 531 8.00 25.52 -19.44
N GLY A 532 9.04 26.24 -19.84
CA GLY A 532 9.67 26.10 -21.17
C GLY A 532 10.37 24.73 -21.30
N GLY A 533 10.84 24.42 -22.53
CA GLY A 533 11.63 23.22 -22.77
C GLY A 533 10.84 22.04 -23.36
N ARG A 534 11.26 20.81 -23.05
CA ARG A 534 10.83 19.57 -23.71
C ARG A 534 9.64 18.94 -23.00
N GLU A 535 8.74 18.32 -23.77
CA GLU A 535 7.54 17.68 -23.23
C GLU A 535 7.60 16.16 -23.41
N PHE A 536 7.29 15.43 -22.34
CA PHE A 536 7.40 13.97 -22.30
C PHE A 536 6.12 13.36 -21.75
N THR A 537 5.78 12.19 -22.26
CA THR A 537 4.74 11.34 -21.71
C THR A 537 5.28 9.93 -21.45
N VAL A 538 4.91 9.34 -20.33
CA VAL A 538 5.41 8.03 -19.87
C VAL A 538 4.26 7.10 -19.60
N GLY A 539 4.22 5.98 -20.33
CA GLY A 539 3.24 4.91 -20.12
C GLY A 539 3.61 4.01 -18.95
N MET A 540 2.60 3.61 -18.18
CA MET A 540 2.74 2.73 -17.03
C MET A 540 1.82 1.52 -17.18
N LEU A 541 2.28 0.32 -16.80
CA LEU A 541 1.46 -0.90 -16.80
C LEU A 541 1.65 -1.69 -15.50
N GLY A 542 0.58 -2.33 -15.01
CA GLY A 542 0.57 -3.16 -13.82
C GLY A 542 0.10 -2.45 -12.56
N GLU A 543 0.27 -3.07 -11.39
CA GLU A 543 -0.26 -2.56 -10.12
C GLU A 543 0.82 -2.51 -9.01
N ARG A 544 1.18 -3.65 -8.40
CA ARG A 544 2.11 -3.70 -7.26
C ARG A 544 3.55 -3.37 -7.63
N ARG A 545 3.97 -3.73 -8.84
CA ARG A 545 5.29 -3.44 -9.42
C ARG A 545 5.07 -2.89 -10.83
N PRO A 546 4.71 -1.59 -10.94
CA PRO A 546 4.37 -1.03 -12.23
C PRO A 546 5.60 -1.01 -13.16
N LYS A 547 5.39 -1.52 -14.36
CA LYS A 547 6.36 -1.46 -15.46
C LYS A 547 6.30 -0.06 -16.04
N VAL A 548 7.44 0.62 -16.05
CA VAL A 548 7.61 1.89 -16.77
C VAL A 548 7.93 1.57 -18.22
N LEU A 549 7.14 2.07 -19.15
CA LEU A 549 7.41 1.96 -20.57
C LEU A 549 8.39 3.07 -21.02
N PRO A 550 9.07 2.90 -22.16
CA PRO A 550 9.97 3.94 -22.67
C PRO A 550 9.24 5.29 -22.75
N PRO A 551 9.81 6.37 -22.24
CA PRO A 551 9.23 7.69 -22.41
C PRO A 551 9.08 8.04 -23.88
N MET A 552 8.08 8.86 -24.21
CA MET A 552 7.84 9.45 -25.51
C MET A 552 8.01 10.97 -25.40
N GLU A 553 8.77 11.56 -26.28
CA GLU A 553 8.89 13.01 -26.42
C GLU A 553 7.95 13.53 -27.49
N VAL A 554 7.26 14.62 -27.19
CA VAL A 554 6.46 15.38 -28.13
C VAL A 554 7.34 16.50 -28.68
N VAL A 555 7.86 16.34 -29.92
CA VAL A 555 8.73 17.31 -30.59
C VAL A 555 7.89 18.21 -31.46
N PHE A 556 7.86 19.52 -31.17
CA PHE A 556 7.17 20.51 -31.95
C PHE A 556 8.03 20.90 -33.18
N LEU A 557 7.47 20.76 -34.37
CA LEU A 557 8.17 21.02 -35.65
C LEU A 557 8.08 22.49 -36.10
N ASP A 558 7.12 23.24 -35.58
CA ASP A 558 6.93 24.66 -35.91
C ASP A 558 7.80 25.54 -35.00
N SER A 559 8.94 25.95 -35.50
CA SER A 559 9.89 26.84 -34.83
C SER A 559 9.40 28.29 -34.67
N ALA A 560 8.27 28.66 -35.30
CA ALA A 560 7.70 30.00 -35.21
C ALA A 560 6.90 30.24 -33.92
N GLN A 561 6.55 29.18 -33.19
CA GLN A 561 5.86 29.29 -31.89
C GLN A 561 6.87 29.56 -30.79
N ASN A 562 6.83 30.76 -30.24
CA ASN A 562 7.72 31.19 -29.16
C ASN A 562 7.50 30.39 -27.84
N ARG A 563 6.32 29.73 -27.67
CA ARG A 563 5.93 28.94 -26.49
C ARG A 563 4.98 27.80 -26.85
N PRO A 564 5.54 26.68 -27.33
CA PRO A 564 4.72 25.56 -27.75
C PRO A 564 4.04 24.89 -26.56
N VAL A 565 2.76 24.57 -26.74
CA VAL A 565 1.93 23.79 -25.80
C VAL A 565 1.29 22.65 -26.58
N TYR A 566 1.27 21.44 -26.04
CA TYR A 566 0.58 20.31 -26.65
C TYR A 566 -0.93 20.51 -26.55
N SER A 567 -1.44 21.38 -27.45
CA SER A 567 -2.82 21.87 -27.45
C SER A 567 -3.80 20.88 -28.11
N PHE A 568 -5.08 21.19 -27.99
CA PHE A 568 -6.15 20.44 -28.63
C PHE A 568 -5.98 20.38 -30.16
N GLU A 569 -5.54 21.47 -30.79
CA GLU A 569 -5.31 21.56 -32.26
C GLU A 569 -4.16 20.65 -32.71
N PHE A 570 -3.09 20.52 -31.89
CA PHE A 570 -1.97 19.61 -32.20
C PHE A 570 -2.39 18.15 -32.15
N LYS A 571 -3.28 17.78 -31.22
CA LYS A 571 -3.81 16.40 -31.12
C LYS A 571 -4.70 16.04 -32.32
N GLN A 572 -5.38 17.01 -32.93
CA GLN A 572 -6.26 16.77 -34.09
C GLN A 572 -5.48 16.67 -35.43
N ASP A 573 -4.36 17.38 -35.56
CA ASP A 573 -3.53 17.44 -36.79
C ASP A 573 -2.04 17.26 -36.44
N TRP A 574 -1.70 16.08 -35.92
CA TRP A 574 -0.36 15.78 -35.43
C TRP A 574 0.66 15.56 -36.56
N SER A 575 0.24 15.05 -37.74
CA SER A 575 1.13 14.54 -38.77
C SER A 575 2.03 15.61 -39.41
N SER A 576 1.64 16.88 -39.36
CA SER A 576 2.38 17.98 -39.96
C SER A 576 3.10 18.89 -38.96
N LYS A 577 2.71 18.84 -37.68
CA LYS A 577 3.12 19.85 -36.68
C LYS A 577 3.97 19.31 -35.56
N ILE A 578 3.88 17.99 -35.28
CA ILE A 578 4.65 17.33 -34.22
C ILE A 578 5.26 16.03 -34.69
N ARG A 579 6.31 15.60 -34.01
CA ARG A 579 6.93 14.29 -34.15
C ARG A 579 7.02 13.63 -32.77
N TYR A 580 6.80 12.32 -32.71
CA TYR A 580 6.99 11.54 -31.52
C TYR A 580 8.32 10.78 -31.56
N ASP A 581 9.18 11.01 -30.59
CA ASP A 581 10.44 10.28 -30.43
C ASP A 581 10.33 9.28 -29.26
N VAL A 582 10.41 7.97 -29.55
CA VAL A 582 10.28 6.87 -28.58
C VAL A 582 11.37 5.82 -28.81
N PRO A 583 12.35 5.64 -27.93
CA PRO A 583 12.66 6.48 -26.77
C PRO A 583 13.23 7.85 -27.21
N PRO A 584 13.13 8.89 -26.35
CA PRO A 584 13.70 10.20 -26.67
C PRO A 584 15.22 10.17 -26.53
N LEU A 585 15.87 11.11 -27.22
CA LEU A 585 17.30 11.33 -27.05
C LEU A 585 17.55 12.14 -25.77
N LEU A 586 17.89 11.42 -24.70
CA LEU A 586 18.19 11.93 -23.35
C LEU A 586 19.49 11.33 -22.81
N GLU A 587 20.17 12.08 -21.96
CA GLU A 587 21.23 11.53 -21.12
C GLU A 587 20.68 10.41 -20.21
N ALA A 588 21.49 9.38 -19.97
CA ALA A 588 21.06 8.22 -19.15
C ALA A 588 20.55 8.60 -17.74
N SER A 589 21.11 9.66 -17.16
CA SER A 589 20.68 10.22 -15.87
C SER A 589 19.29 10.85 -15.95
N GLN A 590 19.01 11.60 -17.01
CA GLN A 590 17.73 12.26 -17.26
C GLN A 590 16.64 11.23 -17.55
N LEU A 591 16.94 10.22 -18.37
CA LEU A 591 16.03 9.12 -18.67
C LEU A 591 15.60 8.39 -17.37
N LYS A 592 16.58 7.97 -16.56
CA LYS A 592 16.31 7.31 -15.26
C LYS A 592 15.53 8.19 -14.29
N ALA A 593 15.81 9.50 -14.27
CA ALA A 593 15.08 10.45 -13.43
C ALA A 593 13.61 10.57 -13.86
N LEU A 594 13.34 10.62 -15.18
CA LEU A 594 11.99 10.67 -15.74
C LEU A 594 11.20 9.38 -15.45
N GLU A 595 11.81 8.22 -15.67
CA GLU A 595 11.21 6.92 -15.38
C GLU A 595 10.90 6.75 -13.87
N ARG A 596 11.82 7.21 -13.00
CA ARG A 596 11.60 7.21 -11.55
C ARG A 596 10.44 8.13 -11.18
N ALA A 597 10.41 9.37 -11.68
CA ALA A 597 9.34 10.31 -11.40
C ALA A 597 7.97 9.74 -11.84
N ALA A 598 7.89 9.10 -13.01
CA ALA A 598 6.65 8.47 -13.49
C ALA A 598 6.18 7.34 -12.57
N ARG A 599 7.10 6.49 -12.11
CA ARG A 599 6.78 5.41 -11.15
C ARG A 599 6.30 5.95 -9.81
N GLU A 600 6.97 6.96 -9.28
CA GLU A 600 6.60 7.62 -8.03
C GLU A 600 5.23 8.30 -8.13
N CYS A 601 4.93 8.98 -9.25
CA CYS A 601 3.60 9.55 -9.51
C CYS A 601 2.51 8.46 -9.54
N PHE A 602 2.74 7.38 -10.28
CA PHE A 602 1.80 6.27 -10.40
C PHE A 602 1.43 5.68 -9.02
N ILE A 603 2.44 5.48 -8.17
CA ILE A 603 2.26 4.94 -6.82
C ILE A 603 1.57 5.97 -5.90
N ALA A 604 2.05 7.22 -5.91
CA ALA A 604 1.52 8.28 -5.05
C ALA A 604 0.04 8.60 -5.32
N LEU A 605 -0.38 8.49 -6.59
CA LEU A 605 -1.77 8.73 -7.01
C LEU A 605 -2.67 7.50 -6.92
N GLY A 606 -2.13 6.35 -6.48
CA GLY A 606 -2.89 5.11 -6.31
C GLY A 606 -3.32 4.44 -7.62
N CYS A 607 -2.63 4.72 -8.73
CA CYS A 607 -2.96 4.14 -10.03
C CYS A 607 -2.72 2.63 -10.06
N ARG A 608 -3.49 1.93 -10.93
CA ARG A 608 -3.33 0.49 -11.14
C ARG A 608 -3.69 0.09 -12.57
N ASP A 609 -3.09 -1.01 -13.03
CA ASP A 609 -3.19 -1.67 -14.33
C ASP A 609 -2.63 -0.84 -15.48
N VAL A 610 -3.02 0.41 -15.64
CA VAL A 610 -2.55 1.31 -16.69
C VAL A 610 -2.64 2.77 -16.24
N ALA A 611 -1.66 3.59 -16.63
CA ALA A 611 -1.75 5.04 -16.58
C ALA A 611 -0.75 5.67 -17.58
N ARG A 612 -0.94 6.95 -17.87
CA ARG A 612 0.00 7.78 -18.58
C ARG A 612 0.31 9.01 -17.73
N VAL A 613 1.58 9.34 -17.59
CA VAL A 613 2.04 10.48 -16.80
C VAL A 613 2.78 11.46 -17.70
N ASP A 614 2.37 12.73 -17.67
CA ASP A 614 2.87 13.77 -18.56
C ASP A 614 3.78 14.74 -17.77
N PHE A 615 4.94 15.07 -18.38
CA PHE A 615 6.00 15.89 -17.78
C PHE A 615 6.51 16.96 -18.72
N ARG A 616 7.06 18.03 -18.14
CA ARG A 616 7.97 18.95 -18.84
C ARG A 616 9.35 18.95 -18.19
N MET A 617 10.36 19.08 -19.04
CA MET A 617 11.76 19.23 -18.62
C MET A 617 12.24 20.60 -19.07
N ASP A 618 12.69 21.42 -18.11
CA ASP A 618 13.23 22.73 -18.41
C ASP A 618 14.65 22.64 -19.04
N GLU A 619 15.20 23.78 -19.45
CA GLU A 619 16.53 23.86 -20.03
C GLU A 619 17.66 23.42 -19.09
N GLN A 620 17.43 23.42 -17.79
CA GLN A 620 18.35 22.94 -16.77
C GLN A 620 18.19 21.43 -16.48
N GLY A 621 17.29 20.74 -17.20
CA GLY A 621 17.03 19.31 -17.05
C GLY A 621 16.16 18.95 -15.84
N LYS A 622 15.49 19.90 -15.19
CA LYS A 622 14.54 19.62 -14.11
C LYS A 622 13.21 19.13 -14.69
N ILE A 623 12.69 18.07 -14.10
CA ILE A 623 11.47 17.39 -14.56
C ILE A 623 10.31 17.85 -13.71
N TYR A 624 9.25 18.35 -14.36
CA TYR A 624 8.04 18.86 -13.72
C TYR A 624 6.84 18.00 -14.13
N PHE A 625 6.12 17.45 -13.16
CA PHE A 625 4.86 16.74 -13.35
C PHE A 625 3.78 17.72 -13.82
N LEU A 626 3.09 17.39 -14.91
CA LEU A 626 1.97 18.15 -15.43
C LEU A 626 0.63 17.55 -15.01
N GLU A 627 0.39 16.29 -15.40
CA GLU A 627 -0.84 15.55 -15.13
C GLU A 627 -0.61 14.03 -15.17
N CYS A 628 -1.55 13.28 -14.62
CA CYS A 628 -1.63 11.83 -14.72
C CYS A 628 -2.99 11.44 -15.30
N ASN A 629 -2.98 10.53 -16.27
CA ASN A 629 -4.18 9.99 -16.90
C ASN A 629 -4.31 8.50 -16.55
N PRO A 630 -5.06 8.15 -15.50
CA PRO A 630 -5.26 6.75 -15.09
C PRO A 630 -6.21 5.98 -16.04
N LEU A 631 -6.87 6.69 -16.95
CA LEU A 631 -7.74 6.14 -18.00
C LEU A 631 -7.22 6.63 -19.38
N PRO A 632 -6.03 6.18 -19.84
CA PRO A 632 -5.47 6.66 -21.08
C PRO A 632 -6.21 6.10 -22.30
N GLY A 633 -6.31 6.90 -23.37
CA GLY A 633 -6.89 6.44 -24.64
C GLY A 633 -6.16 5.22 -25.21
N LEU A 634 -6.92 4.33 -25.87
CA LEU A 634 -6.45 3.05 -26.42
C LEU A 634 -6.69 2.91 -27.93
N THR A 635 -6.80 4.01 -28.68
CA THR A 635 -6.99 3.97 -30.15
C THR A 635 -5.77 3.39 -30.86
N PRO A 636 -5.91 2.30 -31.63
CA PRO A 636 -4.80 1.67 -32.35
C PRO A 636 -4.10 2.63 -33.30
N GLY A 637 -2.76 2.71 -33.17
CA GLY A 637 -1.89 3.52 -34.04
C GLY A 637 -2.00 5.03 -33.85
N TRP A 638 -2.73 5.49 -32.81
CA TRP A 638 -2.96 6.91 -32.58
C TRP A 638 -2.74 7.34 -31.12
N SER A 639 -3.28 6.60 -30.13
CA SER A 639 -3.15 6.99 -28.73
C SER A 639 -1.72 6.82 -28.22
N ASP A 640 -1.25 7.79 -27.45
CA ASP A 640 0.12 7.84 -26.90
C ASP A 640 0.50 6.55 -26.16
N GLN A 641 -0.40 6.01 -25.32
CA GLN A 641 -0.19 4.75 -24.60
C GLN A 641 0.07 3.57 -25.55
N VAL A 642 -0.65 3.52 -26.67
CA VAL A 642 -0.50 2.47 -27.70
C VAL A 642 0.80 2.62 -28.48
N LEU A 643 1.18 3.86 -28.82
CA LEU A 643 2.44 4.16 -29.53
C LEU A 643 3.65 3.79 -28.63
N ILE A 644 3.61 4.17 -27.36
CA ILE A 644 4.65 3.83 -26.37
C ILE A 644 4.76 2.32 -26.19
N ALA A 645 3.64 1.62 -26.02
CA ALA A 645 3.61 0.17 -25.88
C ALA A 645 4.22 -0.55 -27.10
N LYS A 646 3.85 -0.10 -28.32
CA LYS A 646 4.41 -0.62 -29.56
C LYS A 646 5.93 -0.42 -29.63
N ALA A 647 6.44 0.75 -29.26
CA ALA A 647 7.87 1.03 -29.21
C ALA A 647 8.59 0.15 -28.17
N ALA A 648 7.90 -0.27 -27.10
CA ALA A 648 8.39 -1.23 -26.12
C ALA A 648 8.29 -2.70 -26.57
N GLY A 649 7.87 -2.98 -27.84
CA GLY A 649 7.68 -4.32 -28.37
C GLY A 649 6.40 -5.02 -27.87
N ILE A 650 5.44 -4.27 -27.34
CA ILE A 650 4.14 -4.78 -26.87
C ILE A 650 3.10 -4.53 -27.96
N GLU A 651 2.67 -5.59 -28.61
CA GLU A 651 1.61 -5.53 -29.62
C GLU A 651 0.25 -5.19 -28.99
N TYR A 652 -0.66 -4.63 -29.79
CA TYR A 652 -1.94 -4.09 -29.32
C TYR A 652 -2.76 -5.09 -28.48
N ASN A 653 -2.92 -6.34 -28.98
CA ASN A 653 -3.65 -7.36 -28.25
C ASN A 653 -2.99 -7.75 -26.92
N ALA A 654 -1.65 -7.73 -26.90
CA ALA A 654 -0.90 -7.98 -25.66
C ALA A 654 -1.07 -6.83 -24.64
N LEU A 655 -1.11 -5.58 -25.11
CA LEU A 655 -1.40 -4.41 -24.25
C LEU A 655 -2.79 -4.53 -23.61
N ILE A 656 -3.83 -4.81 -24.38
CA ILE A 656 -5.20 -4.98 -23.87
C ILE A 656 -5.26 -6.16 -22.90
N SER A 657 -4.58 -7.28 -23.21
CA SER A 657 -4.52 -8.46 -22.33
C SER A 657 -3.82 -8.16 -21.02
N GLU A 658 -2.76 -7.36 -21.03
CA GLU A 658 -2.02 -6.95 -19.83
C GLU A 658 -2.92 -6.10 -18.90
N ILE A 659 -3.64 -5.12 -19.45
CA ILE A 659 -4.61 -4.31 -18.69
C ILE A 659 -5.73 -5.18 -18.13
N LEU A 660 -6.29 -6.08 -18.94
CA LEU A 660 -7.33 -7.02 -18.52
C LEU A 660 -6.88 -7.99 -17.42
N SER A 661 -5.57 -8.32 -17.41
CA SER A 661 -4.99 -9.25 -16.43
C SER A 661 -5.18 -8.80 -14.99
N GLY A 662 -5.20 -7.50 -14.74
CA GLY A 662 -5.49 -6.89 -13.43
C GLY A 662 -6.90 -7.22 -12.96
N ALA A 663 -7.90 -7.01 -13.81
CA ALA A 663 -9.30 -7.38 -13.51
C ALA A 663 -9.48 -8.89 -13.30
N ILE A 664 -8.83 -9.72 -14.13
CA ILE A 664 -8.86 -11.18 -13.98
C ILE A 664 -8.24 -11.62 -12.65
N ARG A 665 -7.18 -10.97 -12.19
CA ARG A 665 -6.57 -11.24 -10.89
C ARG A 665 -7.54 -10.93 -9.76
N ARG A 666 -8.16 -9.74 -9.74
CA ARG A 666 -9.17 -9.31 -8.76
C ARG A 666 -10.41 -10.22 -8.80
N TYR A 667 -10.87 -10.63 -9.97
CA TYR A 667 -11.93 -11.64 -10.12
C TYR A 667 -11.55 -12.97 -9.45
N LYS A 668 -10.34 -13.45 -9.66
CA LYS A 668 -9.86 -14.70 -9.04
C LYS A 668 -9.73 -14.58 -7.52
N GLU A 669 -9.30 -13.44 -7.01
CA GLU A 669 -9.20 -13.15 -5.57
C GLU A 669 -10.59 -13.15 -4.93
N ARG A 670 -11.54 -12.42 -5.50
CA ARG A 670 -12.95 -12.39 -5.07
C ARG A 670 -13.63 -13.75 -5.10
N GLU A 671 -13.43 -14.52 -6.14
CA GLU A 671 -13.96 -15.90 -6.22
C GLU A 671 -13.36 -16.81 -5.12
N ARG A 672 -12.14 -16.53 -4.67
CA ARG A 672 -11.53 -17.26 -3.55
C ARG A 672 -12.19 -16.87 -2.22
N GLU A 673 -12.42 -15.59 -2.01
CA GLU A 673 -13.08 -15.04 -0.80
C GLU A 673 -14.50 -15.58 -0.68
N ARG A 674 -15.33 -15.48 -1.71
CA ARG A 674 -16.69 -16.05 -1.76
C ARG A 674 -16.72 -17.55 -1.46
N ARG A 675 -15.73 -18.30 -1.94
CA ARG A 675 -15.62 -19.73 -1.63
C ARG A 675 -15.18 -20.00 -0.19
N SER A 676 -14.39 -19.11 0.39
CA SER A 676 -14.00 -19.17 1.80
C SER A 676 -15.21 -18.93 2.70
N GLU A 677 -15.99 -17.89 2.42
CA GLU A 677 -17.23 -17.55 3.14
C GLU A 677 -18.30 -18.65 3.00
N ALA A 678 -18.44 -19.24 1.82
CA ALA A 678 -19.37 -20.36 1.60
C ALA A 678 -18.98 -21.64 2.34
N ARG A 679 -17.75 -21.75 2.86
CA ARG A 679 -17.26 -22.88 3.65
C ARG A 679 -17.28 -22.63 5.16
N ALA A 680 -17.57 -21.39 5.60
CA ALA A 680 -17.72 -21.08 7.02
C ALA A 680 -18.91 -21.84 7.60
N PRO A 681 -18.82 -22.38 8.85
CA PRO A 681 -19.95 -23.03 9.53
C PRO A 681 -21.19 -22.12 9.58
N SER A 682 -22.39 -22.69 9.57
CA SER A 682 -23.67 -21.96 9.48
C SER A 682 -23.88 -20.90 10.58
N GLU A 683 -23.23 -21.01 11.73
CA GLU A 683 -23.27 -20.02 12.82
C GLU A 683 -22.53 -18.71 12.48
N ALA A 684 -21.50 -18.77 11.65
CA ALA A 684 -20.78 -17.57 11.17
C ALA A 684 -21.56 -16.82 10.07
N ARG A 685 -22.46 -17.50 9.34
CA ARG A 685 -23.34 -16.88 8.34
C ARG A 685 -24.40 -15.97 8.95
N LEU A 686 -24.88 -16.27 10.14
CA LEU A 686 -25.88 -15.45 10.84
C LEU A 686 -25.30 -14.17 11.48
N ALA A 687 -23.96 -14.08 11.60
CA ALA A 687 -23.27 -12.92 12.15
C ALA A 687 -22.85 -11.89 11.12
N SER A 688 -22.83 -12.25 9.82
CA SER A 688 -22.38 -11.37 8.73
C SER A 688 -23.50 -10.67 7.94
N GLU A 689 -24.76 -11.00 8.19
CA GLU A 689 -25.87 -10.21 7.66
C GLU A 689 -26.04 -8.95 8.53
N PRO A 690 -25.97 -7.74 7.97
CA PRO A 690 -26.30 -6.54 8.74
C PRO A 690 -27.79 -6.63 9.09
N LYS A 691 -28.10 -6.93 10.34
CA LYS A 691 -29.44 -6.74 10.88
C LYS A 691 -29.77 -5.25 10.85
N LEU A 692 -30.33 -4.80 9.75
CA LEU A 692 -31.16 -3.61 9.70
C LEU A 692 -32.46 -3.94 10.48
N ALA A 693 -32.33 -3.99 11.82
CA ALA A 693 -33.47 -3.98 12.71
C ALA A 693 -33.99 -2.55 12.81
N ILE A 694 -34.75 -2.13 11.82
CA ILE A 694 -35.75 -1.09 12.05
C ILE A 694 -36.84 -1.75 12.87
N GLY A 695 -36.69 -1.70 14.20
CA GLY A 695 -37.71 -2.11 15.14
C GLY A 695 -38.89 -1.14 15.07
N PHE A 696 -39.87 -1.46 14.25
CA PHE A 696 -41.23 -0.92 14.46
C PHE A 696 -41.85 -1.69 15.62
N ASN A 697 -41.64 -1.21 16.85
CA ASN A 697 -42.51 -1.57 17.97
C ASN A 697 -43.87 -0.92 17.71
N GLY A 698 -44.86 -1.76 17.43
CA GLY A 698 -46.27 -1.37 17.39
C GLY A 698 -46.73 -0.87 18.76
N ALA A 699 -46.80 0.40 18.94
CA ALA A 699 -47.62 1.05 19.96
C ALA A 699 -48.83 1.64 19.26
N GLN A 700 -50.03 1.32 19.78
CA GLN A 700 -51.32 1.83 19.32
C GLN A 700 -51.36 3.38 19.35
N PRO A 701 -52.09 4.03 18.48
CA PRO A 701 -52.11 5.50 18.39
C PRO A 701 -52.85 6.09 19.59
N SER A 702 -52.14 6.85 20.41
CA SER A 702 -52.72 7.82 21.32
C SER A 702 -53.05 9.10 20.52
N SER A 703 -54.21 9.65 20.84
CA SER A 703 -54.91 10.85 20.31
C SER A 703 -54.00 12.00 19.79
N PRO A 704 -54.45 12.77 18.78
CA PRO A 704 -53.66 13.83 18.17
C PRO A 704 -53.48 15.03 19.12
N PRO A 705 -52.33 15.70 19.05
CA PRO A 705 -52.11 16.93 19.80
C PRO A 705 -52.95 18.09 19.24
N PRO A 706 -53.27 19.13 20.08
CA PRO A 706 -54.04 20.27 19.67
C PRO A 706 -53.29 21.18 18.67
N PRO A 707 -54.02 22.00 17.87
CA PRO A 707 -53.42 22.80 16.82
C PRO A 707 -52.56 23.94 17.39
N ILE A 708 -51.38 24.12 16.83
CA ILE A 708 -50.47 25.22 17.13
C ILE A 708 -50.99 26.48 16.42
N THR A 709 -51.31 27.50 17.20
CA THR A 709 -51.55 28.86 16.72
C THR A 709 -50.22 29.53 16.36
N PRO A 710 -50.13 30.32 15.29
CA PRO A 710 -48.92 31.03 14.93
C PRO A 710 -48.65 32.20 15.90
N GLU A 711 -47.50 32.20 16.55
CA GLU A 711 -46.96 33.38 17.25
C GLU A 711 -46.37 34.38 16.23
N GLU A 712 -46.75 35.65 16.40
CA GLU A 712 -46.21 36.78 15.65
C GLU A 712 -44.71 37.00 15.93
N PRO A 713 -43.93 37.51 14.96
CA PRO A 713 -42.48 37.71 15.14
C PRO A 713 -42.23 38.93 16.06
N ARG A 714 -41.53 38.69 17.17
CA ARG A 714 -41.01 39.79 18.03
C ARG A 714 -39.81 40.46 17.33
N LEU A 715 -39.95 41.74 17.09
CA LEU A 715 -38.91 42.65 16.66
C LEU A 715 -37.76 42.70 17.67
N ALA A 716 -36.53 42.56 17.20
CA ALA A 716 -35.33 42.78 17.97
C ALA A 716 -35.09 44.27 18.23
N PRO A 717 -34.54 44.67 19.41
CA PRO A 717 -34.29 46.07 19.72
C PRO A 717 -33.07 46.62 18.96
N ALA A 718 -33.23 47.89 18.53
CA ALA A 718 -32.21 48.67 17.84
C ALA A 718 -30.99 48.94 18.71
N ILE A 719 -29.80 48.84 18.10
CA ILE A 719 -28.52 49.27 18.67
C ILE A 719 -28.38 50.77 18.44
N PRO A 720 -28.03 51.58 19.47
CA PRO A 720 -27.84 53.01 19.29
C PRO A 720 -26.49 53.32 18.64
N ALA A 721 -26.50 54.24 17.68
CA ALA A 721 -25.33 54.90 17.14
C ALA A 721 -24.75 55.87 18.20
N GLY A 722 -23.41 55.81 18.36
CA GLY A 722 -22.75 56.77 19.24
C GLY A 722 -21.24 56.74 19.13
N THR A 723 -20.69 57.72 18.39
CA THR A 723 -19.39 58.39 18.37
C THR A 723 -18.16 57.52 18.15
#